data_d6d9bc9ef7d838cee842220b12df97e2
#
_entry.id   d6d9bc9ef7d838cee842220b12df97e2
#
_cell.length_a   1.000
_cell.length_b   1.000
_cell.length_c   1.000
_cell.angle_alpha   90.00
_cell.angle_beta   90.00
_cell.angle_gamma   90.00
#
_symmetry.space_group_name_H-M   'P 1'
#
loop_
_entity.id
_entity.type
_entity.pdbx_description
1 polymer ?
#
loop_
_entity_poly.entity_id
_entity_poly.type
_entity_poly.pdbx_seq_one_letter_code
_entity_poly.pdbx_strand_id
1 'polypeptide(L)'
;MQRLAVAFFCSGFGALLCQIVWQRMLGIFAGSDTVSAALVVGAFLAGLGLGSIIGAKVADRLSPYRAMIGFAVAEAGVAGFALVSKFFLYDFLATDLAGVVDDSVTIFALCFAGLVLPTTLMGASLPLLARAIATSLDTVAERIGTLYGLNTLGAGLGALLGGWLLVGNLGFVGALVLAAGLDLLAALLALTLLPQLRGTAAPTPSRVAAAGAAEPFGSLRLWCVLVFLSGYVIVALEIVWVRLMGQVGQYHAYLFPTVLGVFLLADGLGMALAARMVRRMADPRPAFFMTQAGGFALGAALIVAMFWALPYWPINPSVSADVQRIRGEGLLTTVLLTALVVGPPSFLIGMTFPFVQRAVQQDLASVGARVGWVQLANILGNAAGSIGTGIVTFHLLGTAGTLKLLAALSVLLMLFWLWKGGWRRWPELALAAACAAAFVALPGNAALWARLHAEQPGQRVAWAEDRSGVAFFRDDFASGDPHGPFFIQGFSQGRIPFLPIHQFLGAVGPLIHPDPQRVLCIGIGSGGTPWAAGVSAATREVRAIELVGPVLTALEELGRRHPEGPIAEMFRNPRWRLEYGDGRRALSRGEELYDVIQADAILPEGSHSGLLYSEEFLQSVRRRLAPGGIYVQWGPTRRTVETFAAVFPHAMLLMPGSVLIGSDSPIPFDAEALARRFADPSVAAHLARGNAGFGDYASLFARPALVWQPGSPRAAASLTDVFPRDEFYLNNPVAGTQGLARPQDAMARAVTP
;
A
#
# COMPACT_ATOMS: atom_id res chain seq x y z
N MET A 1 -22.92 -20.80 20.14
CA MET A 1 -22.47 -20.48 18.79
C MET A 1 -22.59 -18.97 18.46
N GLN A 2 -23.75 -18.31 18.65
CA GLN A 2 -23.90 -16.88 18.32
C GLN A 2 -22.88 -15.96 19.01
N ARG A 3 -22.70 -16.08 20.33
CA ARG A 3 -21.69 -15.26 21.06
C ARG A 3 -20.28 -15.46 20.54
N LEU A 4 -19.93 -16.69 20.18
CA LEU A 4 -18.61 -17.01 19.64
C LEU A 4 -18.44 -16.49 18.20
N ALA A 5 -19.52 -16.51 17.42
CA ALA A 5 -19.55 -15.91 16.08
C ALA A 5 -19.27 -14.40 16.15
N VAL A 6 -19.94 -13.68 17.08
CA VAL A 6 -19.68 -12.26 17.33
C VAL A 6 -18.28 -12.02 17.83
N ALA A 7 -17.80 -12.83 18.80
CA ALA A 7 -16.43 -12.70 19.32
C ALA A 7 -15.39 -12.82 18.21
N PHE A 8 -15.51 -13.82 17.36
CA PHE A 8 -14.51 -14.07 16.32
C PHE A 8 -14.62 -13.11 15.14
N PHE A 9 -15.80 -12.55 14.89
CA PHE A 9 -15.99 -11.42 13.98
C PHE A 9 -15.29 -10.15 14.51
N CYS A 10 -15.46 -9.82 15.79
CA CYS A 10 -14.78 -8.68 16.43
C CYS A 10 -13.25 -8.84 16.44
N SER A 11 -12.75 -10.05 16.72
CA SER A 11 -11.33 -10.39 16.64
C SER A 11 -10.76 -10.12 15.22
N GLY A 12 -11.45 -10.61 14.17
CA GLY A 12 -11.04 -10.34 12.79
C GLY A 12 -11.03 -8.86 12.44
N PHE A 13 -12.06 -8.13 12.86
CA PHE A 13 -12.15 -6.68 12.64
C PHE A 13 -10.98 -5.94 13.32
N GLY A 14 -10.75 -6.20 14.62
CA GLY A 14 -9.67 -5.61 15.40
C GLY A 14 -8.30 -5.91 14.81
N ALA A 15 -8.06 -7.18 14.45
CA ALA A 15 -6.79 -7.62 13.88
C ALA A 15 -6.43 -6.87 12.59
N LEU A 16 -7.36 -6.69 11.66
CA LEU A 16 -7.10 -5.99 10.40
C LEU A 16 -6.98 -4.48 10.58
N LEU A 17 -7.77 -3.90 11.49
CA LEU A 17 -7.61 -2.49 11.85
C LEU A 17 -6.23 -2.22 12.45
N CYS A 18 -5.76 -3.09 13.37
CA CYS A 18 -4.39 -3.03 13.89
C CYS A 18 -3.35 -3.20 12.76
N GLN A 19 -3.51 -4.17 11.88
CA GLN A 19 -2.57 -4.44 10.79
C GLN A 19 -2.39 -3.22 9.88
N ILE A 20 -3.49 -2.56 9.48
CA ILE A 20 -3.43 -1.35 8.63
C ILE A 20 -2.63 -0.25 9.32
N VAL A 21 -2.90 0.00 10.61
CA VAL A 21 -2.21 1.05 11.37
C VAL A 21 -0.75 0.69 11.61
N TRP A 22 -0.46 -0.54 12.04
CA TRP A 22 0.92 -0.99 12.29
C TRP A 22 1.76 -1.00 11.03
N GLN A 23 1.18 -1.40 9.89
CA GLN A 23 1.87 -1.35 8.60
C GLN A 23 2.26 0.09 8.23
N ARG A 24 1.37 1.07 8.46
CA ARG A 24 1.68 2.48 8.21
C ARG A 24 2.75 3.02 9.16
N MET A 25 2.68 2.70 10.45
CA MET A 25 3.71 3.12 11.42
C MET A 25 5.08 2.52 11.09
N LEU A 26 5.13 1.22 10.80
CA LEU A 26 6.38 0.55 10.43
C LEU A 26 6.88 0.94 9.04
N GLY A 27 6.01 1.38 8.13
CA GLY A 27 6.38 1.96 6.85
C GLY A 27 7.19 3.25 7.00
N ILE A 28 6.96 4.04 8.06
CA ILE A 28 7.79 5.21 8.38
C ILE A 28 9.22 4.79 8.74
N PHE A 29 9.37 3.70 9.49
CA PHE A 29 10.67 3.13 9.86
C PHE A 29 11.37 2.43 8.69
N ALA A 30 10.67 1.51 8.04
CA ALA A 30 11.22 0.67 6.99
C ALA A 30 11.43 1.43 5.67
N GLY A 31 10.62 2.45 5.40
CA GLY A 31 10.52 3.19 4.13
C GLY A 31 9.16 2.98 3.46
N SER A 32 8.82 3.90 2.56
CA SER A 32 7.52 3.89 1.86
C SER A 32 7.54 3.11 0.55
N ASP A 33 8.65 2.44 0.22
CA ASP A 33 8.80 1.64 -0.98
C ASP A 33 8.17 0.24 -0.85
N THR A 34 7.97 -0.44 -1.97
CA THR A 34 7.35 -1.78 -2.03
C THR A 34 8.15 -2.85 -1.29
N VAL A 35 9.49 -2.74 -1.28
CA VAL A 35 10.36 -3.70 -0.58
C VAL A 35 10.15 -3.60 0.92
N SER A 36 10.15 -2.37 1.44
CA SER A 36 9.88 -2.08 2.84
C SER A 36 8.49 -2.55 3.27
N ALA A 37 7.46 -2.30 2.46
CA ALA A 37 6.11 -2.83 2.71
C ALA A 37 6.10 -4.36 2.75
N ALA A 38 6.80 -5.05 1.84
CA ALA A 38 6.90 -6.50 1.83
C ALA A 38 7.63 -7.05 3.07
N LEU A 39 8.66 -6.35 3.58
CA LEU A 39 9.37 -6.72 4.80
C LEU A 39 8.44 -6.65 6.03
N VAL A 40 7.65 -5.58 6.15
CA VAL A 40 6.68 -5.41 7.25
C VAL A 40 5.61 -6.49 7.21
N VAL A 41 5.02 -6.76 6.03
CA VAL A 41 4.03 -7.83 5.85
C VAL A 41 4.66 -9.19 6.12
N GLY A 42 5.89 -9.43 5.66
CA GLY A 42 6.63 -10.66 5.95
C GLY A 42 6.85 -10.88 7.45
N ALA A 43 7.20 -9.83 8.19
CA ALA A 43 7.35 -9.88 9.65
C ALA A 43 6.02 -10.20 10.36
N PHE A 44 4.93 -9.61 9.93
CA PHE A 44 3.58 -9.89 10.44
C PHE A 44 3.18 -11.36 10.21
N LEU A 45 3.36 -11.85 8.99
CA LEU A 45 3.03 -13.23 8.61
C LEU A 45 3.93 -14.25 9.32
N ALA A 46 5.22 -13.94 9.53
CA ALA A 46 6.12 -14.79 10.29
C ALA A 46 5.66 -15.00 11.74
N GLY A 47 5.20 -13.94 12.40
CA GLY A 47 4.61 -14.03 13.73
C GLY A 47 3.32 -14.86 13.76
N LEU A 48 2.41 -14.64 12.80
CA LEU A 48 1.20 -15.47 12.65
C LEU A 48 1.56 -16.97 12.46
N GLY A 49 2.58 -17.27 11.64
CA GLY A 49 3.08 -18.62 11.44
C GLY A 49 3.60 -19.25 12.71
N LEU A 50 4.38 -18.50 13.51
CA LEU A 50 4.85 -18.94 14.81
C LEU A 50 3.68 -19.26 15.76
N GLY A 51 2.67 -18.40 15.82
CA GLY A 51 1.45 -18.63 16.58
C GLY A 51 0.70 -19.88 16.15
N SER A 52 0.61 -20.14 14.85
CA SER A 52 -0.02 -21.35 14.32
C SER A 52 0.74 -22.62 14.72
N ILE A 53 2.08 -22.58 14.75
CA ILE A 53 2.91 -23.70 15.23
C ILE A 53 2.66 -23.96 16.73
N ILE A 54 2.65 -22.90 17.53
CA ILE A 54 2.38 -23.01 18.99
C ILE A 54 0.97 -23.56 19.19
N GLY A 55 -0.02 -23.01 18.50
CA GLY A 55 -1.40 -23.48 18.54
C GLY A 55 -1.53 -24.94 18.15
N ALA A 56 -0.89 -25.37 17.05
CA ALA A 56 -0.89 -26.77 16.60
C ALA A 56 -0.32 -27.74 17.63
N LYS A 57 0.70 -27.33 18.40
CA LYS A 57 1.36 -28.20 19.39
C LYS A 57 0.66 -28.21 20.76
N VAL A 58 -0.03 -27.11 21.10
CA VAL A 58 -0.57 -26.89 22.45
C VAL A 58 -2.07 -27.18 22.53
N ALA A 59 -2.85 -26.79 21.49
CA ALA A 59 -4.31 -26.83 21.55
C ALA A 59 -4.87 -28.21 21.91
N ASP A 60 -4.36 -29.29 21.32
CA ASP A 60 -4.88 -30.65 21.55
C ASP A 60 -4.56 -31.22 22.93
N ARG A 61 -3.58 -30.64 23.64
CA ARG A 61 -3.26 -30.99 25.05
C ARG A 61 -4.19 -30.34 26.06
N LEU A 62 -4.98 -29.36 25.60
CA LEU A 62 -5.90 -28.60 26.44
C LEU A 62 -7.29 -29.23 26.44
N SER A 63 -8.00 -29.12 27.54
CA SER A 63 -9.45 -29.33 27.57
C SER A 63 -10.14 -28.19 26.82
N PRO A 64 -11.37 -28.39 26.32
CA PRO A 64 -12.15 -27.31 25.67
C PRO A 64 -12.27 -26.04 26.53
N TYR A 65 -12.41 -26.22 27.86
CA TYR A 65 -12.44 -25.12 28.84
C TYR A 65 -11.12 -24.32 28.86
N ARG A 66 -9.97 -25.00 28.91
CA ARG A 66 -8.64 -24.35 28.94
C ARG A 66 -8.30 -23.73 27.55
N ALA A 67 -8.71 -24.35 26.46
CA ALA A 67 -8.53 -23.82 25.12
C ALA A 67 -9.30 -22.51 24.93
N MET A 68 -10.52 -22.40 25.46
CA MET A 68 -11.31 -21.18 25.46
C MET A 68 -10.67 -20.06 26.30
N ILE A 69 -10.10 -20.40 27.47
CA ILE A 69 -9.31 -19.45 28.27
C ILE A 69 -8.09 -18.98 27.46
N GLY A 70 -7.37 -19.89 26.81
CA GLY A 70 -6.22 -19.57 25.95
C GLY A 70 -6.57 -18.59 24.84
N PHE A 71 -7.73 -18.79 24.18
CA PHE A 71 -8.26 -17.85 23.21
C PHE A 71 -8.53 -16.46 23.84
N ALA A 72 -9.25 -16.41 24.96
CA ALA A 72 -9.55 -15.13 25.62
C ALA A 72 -8.28 -14.39 26.08
N VAL A 73 -7.25 -15.11 26.54
CA VAL A 73 -5.95 -14.52 26.91
C VAL A 73 -5.21 -14.00 25.68
N ALA A 74 -5.28 -14.72 24.55
CA ALA A 74 -4.68 -14.26 23.30
C ALA A 74 -5.31 -12.94 22.84
N GLU A 75 -6.64 -12.86 22.78
CA GLU A 75 -7.36 -11.63 22.40
C GLU A 75 -7.06 -10.46 23.36
N ALA A 76 -7.06 -10.70 24.67
CA ALA A 76 -6.69 -9.68 25.66
C ALA A 76 -5.23 -9.23 25.53
N GLY A 77 -4.33 -10.13 25.14
CA GLY A 77 -2.91 -9.83 24.89
C GLY A 77 -2.74 -8.96 23.63
N VAL A 78 -3.48 -9.24 22.56
CA VAL A 78 -3.52 -8.41 21.35
C VAL A 78 -4.03 -7.01 21.69
N ALA A 79 -5.14 -6.92 22.41
CA ALA A 79 -5.70 -5.65 22.86
C ALA A 79 -4.71 -4.83 23.70
N GLY A 80 -4.04 -5.48 24.66
CA GLY A 80 -3.02 -4.85 25.50
C GLY A 80 -1.85 -4.30 24.67
N PHE A 81 -1.38 -5.08 23.71
CA PHE A 81 -0.32 -4.59 22.80
C PHE A 81 -0.80 -3.44 21.91
N ALA A 82 -2.02 -3.51 21.35
CA ALA A 82 -2.57 -2.45 20.52
C ALA A 82 -2.55 -1.09 21.24
N LEU A 83 -2.88 -1.04 22.53
CA LEU A 83 -2.88 0.18 23.33
C LEU A 83 -1.48 0.80 23.53
N VAL A 84 -0.43 -0.02 23.55
CA VAL A 84 0.96 0.44 23.75
C VAL A 84 1.77 0.46 22.45
N SER A 85 1.20 -0.02 21.35
CA SER A 85 1.92 -0.24 20.09
C SER A 85 2.45 1.05 19.46
N LYS A 86 1.77 2.21 19.68
CA LYS A 86 2.30 3.51 19.23
C LYS A 86 3.69 3.76 19.82
N PHE A 87 3.85 3.53 21.12
CA PHE A 87 5.15 3.74 21.78
C PHE A 87 6.24 2.85 21.16
N PHE A 88 5.97 1.54 20.95
CA PHE A 88 6.98 0.64 20.41
C PHE A 88 7.23 0.81 18.92
N LEU A 89 6.17 0.90 18.10
CA LEU A 89 6.28 0.85 16.66
C LEU A 89 6.53 2.23 16.03
N TYR A 90 6.05 3.28 16.68
CA TYR A 90 6.22 4.64 16.17
C TYR A 90 7.29 5.42 16.96
N ASP A 91 7.08 5.66 18.25
CA ASP A 91 7.98 6.52 19.01
C ASP A 91 9.38 5.91 19.11
N PHE A 92 9.51 4.61 19.41
CA PHE A 92 10.81 3.95 19.53
C PHE A 92 11.41 3.53 18.18
N LEU A 93 10.69 2.74 17.35
CA LEU A 93 11.27 2.24 16.10
C LEU A 93 11.33 3.35 15.03
N ALA A 94 10.20 4.05 14.77
CA ALA A 94 10.13 4.96 13.64
C ALA A 94 10.76 6.33 13.94
N THR A 95 10.89 6.75 15.21
CA THR A 95 11.46 8.04 15.57
C THR A 95 12.90 7.88 16.09
N ASP A 96 13.13 7.02 17.09
CA ASP A 96 14.44 6.95 17.74
C ASP A 96 15.47 6.11 16.95
N LEU A 97 15.02 5.04 16.27
CA LEU A 97 15.90 4.12 15.53
C LEU A 97 15.96 4.37 14.01
N ALA A 98 15.11 5.23 13.45
CA ALA A 98 15.03 5.45 11.99
C ALA A 98 16.35 5.88 11.35
N GLY A 99 17.19 6.61 12.07
CA GLY A 99 18.49 7.10 11.59
C GLY A 99 19.67 6.11 11.73
N VAL A 100 19.48 4.99 12.45
CA VAL A 100 20.59 4.11 12.89
C VAL A 100 20.70 2.85 12.04
N VAL A 101 19.63 2.40 11.39
CA VAL A 101 19.55 1.08 10.74
C VAL A 101 19.39 1.23 9.22
N ASP A 102 20.31 0.62 8.45
CA ASP A 102 20.36 0.73 6.99
C ASP A 102 20.00 -0.54 6.25
N ASP A 103 20.33 -1.71 6.80
CA ASP A 103 20.20 -2.96 6.08
C ASP A 103 18.80 -3.58 6.23
N SER A 104 18.31 -4.20 5.15
CA SER A 104 16.98 -4.81 5.08
C SER A 104 16.79 -5.98 6.07
N VAL A 105 17.88 -6.66 6.47
CA VAL A 105 17.79 -7.80 7.41
C VAL A 105 17.52 -7.28 8.81
N THR A 106 18.24 -6.25 9.25
CA THR A 106 18.02 -5.61 10.56
C THR A 106 16.65 -4.94 10.63
N ILE A 107 16.22 -4.27 9.55
CA ILE A 107 14.84 -3.72 9.46
C ILE A 107 13.80 -4.82 9.64
N PHE A 108 13.92 -5.93 8.90
CA PHE A 108 13.02 -7.07 9.05
C PHE A 108 13.03 -7.62 10.47
N ALA A 109 14.22 -7.81 11.07
CA ALA A 109 14.37 -8.34 12.42
C ALA A 109 13.71 -7.43 13.47
N LEU A 110 13.86 -6.12 13.35
CA LEU A 110 13.23 -5.14 14.25
C LEU A 110 11.71 -5.07 14.06
N CYS A 111 11.23 -5.05 12.82
CA CYS A 111 9.78 -5.14 12.54
C CYS A 111 9.19 -6.44 13.09
N PHE A 112 9.90 -7.56 12.90
CA PHE A 112 9.48 -8.86 13.45
C PHE A 112 9.46 -8.85 14.97
N ALA A 113 10.51 -8.34 15.61
CA ALA A 113 10.59 -8.23 17.08
C ALA A 113 9.45 -7.37 17.64
N GLY A 114 9.12 -6.27 16.97
CA GLY A 114 8.00 -5.39 17.33
C GLY A 114 6.64 -6.05 17.18
N LEU A 115 6.46 -6.92 16.20
CA LEU A 115 5.17 -7.54 15.88
C LEU A 115 5.02 -8.98 16.38
N VAL A 116 6.11 -9.66 16.77
CA VAL A 116 6.08 -11.11 17.05
C VAL A 116 5.09 -11.48 18.14
N LEU A 117 4.99 -10.69 19.20
CA LEU A 117 4.08 -10.98 20.32
C LEU A 117 2.60 -10.95 19.89
N PRO A 118 2.04 -9.83 19.39
CA PRO A 118 0.63 -9.76 19.03
C PRO A 118 0.29 -10.72 17.88
N THR A 119 1.15 -10.84 16.86
CA THR A 119 0.86 -11.71 15.71
C THR A 119 0.96 -13.20 16.08
N THR A 120 1.82 -13.58 17.02
CA THR A 120 1.84 -14.95 17.58
C THR A 120 0.54 -15.27 18.31
N LEU A 121 0.02 -14.33 19.11
CA LEU A 121 -1.28 -14.50 19.79
C LEU A 121 -2.42 -14.63 18.79
N MET A 122 -2.46 -13.77 17.76
CA MET A 122 -3.43 -13.87 16.66
C MET A 122 -3.34 -15.22 15.94
N GLY A 123 -2.13 -15.69 15.62
CA GLY A 123 -1.93 -16.97 14.93
C GLY A 123 -2.35 -18.19 15.74
N ALA A 124 -2.27 -18.13 17.07
CA ALA A 124 -2.70 -19.20 17.97
C ALA A 124 -4.23 -19.25 18.18
N SER A 125 -4.94 -18.16 17.94
CA SER A 125 -6.38 -18.02 18.22
C SER A 125 -7.24 -19.09 17.53
N LEU A 126 -7.04 -19.33 16.22
CA LEU A 126 -7.86 -20.30 15.48
C LEU A 126 -7.65 -21.76 15.94
N PRO A 127 -6.43 -22.31 16.13
CA PRO A 127 -6.26 -23.65 16.67
C PRO A 127 -6.87 -23.85 18.06
N LEU A 128 -6.72 -22.86 18.96
CA LEU A 128 -7.31 -22.88 20.29
C LEU A 128 -8.84 -22.89 20.23
N LEU A 129 -9.41 -22.04 19.39
CA LEU A 129 -10.85 -21.96 19.19
C LEU A 129 -11.41 -23.25 18.57
N ALA A 130 -10.74 -23.78 17.53
CA ALA A 130 -11.13 -25.03 16.89
C ALA A 130 -11.18 -26.19 17.92
N ARG A 131 -10.20 -26.24 18.82
CA ARG A 131 -10.19 -27.20 19.94
C ARG A 131 -11.35 -27.03 20.90
N ALA A 132 -11.67 -25.77 21.23
CA ALA A 132 -12.75 -25.47 22.19
C ALA A 132 -14.14 -25.87 21.67
N ILE A 133 -14.36 -25.85 20.33
CA ILE A 133 -15.67 -26.09 19.70
C ILE A 133 -15.84 -27.50 19.11
N ALA A 134 -14.78 -28.30 19.08
CA ALA A 134 -14.80 -29.64 18.47
C ALA A 134 -15.62 -30.62 19.30
N THR A 135 -16.85 -30.91 18.89
CA THR A 135 -17.79 -31.81 19.58
C THR A 135 -18.15 -33.04 18.77
N SER A 136 -18.05 -32.99 17.43
CA SER A 136 -18.39 -34.07 16.50
C SER A 136 -17.60 -33.89 15.21
N LEU A 137 -17.08 -34.98 14.63
CA LEU A 137 -16.39 -35.00 13.34
C LEU A 137 -17.30 -34.55 12.19
N ASP A 138 -18.58 -34.87 12.25
CA ASP A 138 -19.55 -34.50 11.20
C ASP A 138 -19.78 -33.00 11.08
N THR A 139 -19.60 -32.26 12.18
CA THR A 139 -19.88 -30.83 12.23
C THR A 139 -18.65 -29.96 12.40
N VAL A 140 -17.48 -30.55 12.66
CA VAL A 140 -16.27 -29.78 13.00
C VAL A 140 -15.80 -28.89 11.83
N ALA A 141 -15.79 -29.44 10.61
CA ALA A 141 -15.37 -28.67 9.43
C ALA A 141 -16.34 -27.53 9.11
N GLU A 142 -17.66 -27.76 9.26
CA GLU A 142 -18.68 -26.72 9.12
C GLU A 142 -18.49 -25.59 10.16
N ARG A 143 -18.28 -25.95 11.42
CA ARG A 143 -18.09 -24.97 12.51
C ARG A 143 -16.82 -24.15 12.35
N ILE A 144 -15.68 -24.81 12.04
CA ILE A 144 -14.41 -24.13 11.79
C ILE A 144 -14.55 -23.21 10.58
N GLY A 145 -15.10 -23.70 9.46
CA GLY A 145 -15.31 -22.90 8.25
C GLY A 145 -16.23 -21.71 8.49
N THR A 146 -17.34 -21.89 9.24
CA THR A 146 -18.26 -20.78 9.58
C THR A 146 -17.59 -19.73 10.46
N LEU A 147 -16.87 -20.14 11.51
CA LEU A 147 -16.21 -19.20 12.40
C LEU A 147 -15.06 -18.47 11.70
N TYR A 148 -14.24 -19.18 10.93
CA TYR A 148 -13.17 -18.55 10.17
C TYR A 148 -13.71 -17.61 9.10
N GLY A 149 -14.78 -18.00 8.39
CA GLY A 149 -15.48 -17.10 7.48
C GLY A 149 -16.02 -15.83 8.15
N LEU A 150 -16.56 -15.92 9.37
CA LEU A 150 -17.00 -14.75 10.14
C LEU A 150 -15.82 -13.89 10.59
N ASN A 151 -14.71 -14.48 10.97
CA ASN A 151 -13.48 -13.74 11.27
C ASN A 151 -12.98 -12.98 10.03
N THR A 152 -12.96 -13.64 8.87
CA THR A 152 -12.58 -13.03 7.59
C THR A 152 -13.54 -11.92 7.17
N LEU A 153 -14.85 -12.08 7.39
CA LEU A 153 -15.83 -11.00 7.18
C LEU A 153 -15.59 -9.81 8.12
N GLY A 154 -15.29 -10.09 9.39
CA GLY A 154 -14.87 -9.06 10.35
C GLY A 154 -13.61 -8.33 9.86
N ALA A 155 -12.61 -9.07 9.44
CA ALA A 155 -11.38 -8.56 8.86
C ALA A 155 -11.63 -7.68 7.64
N GLY A 156 -12.48 -8.12 6.69
CA GLY A 156 -12.85 -7.34 5.50
C GLY A 156 -13.55 -6.03 5.84
N LEU A 157 -14.48 -6.04 6.81
CA LEU A 157 -15.12 -4.82 7.29
C LEU A 157 -14.13 -3.93 8.06
N GLY A 158 -13.22 -4.52 8.86
CA GLY A 158 -12.16 -3.81 9.56
C GLY A 158 -11.22 -3.10 8.58
N ALA A 159 -10.86 -3.75 7.47
CA ALA A 159 -10.06 -3.15 6.41
C ALA A 159 -10.81 -2.01 5.72
N LEU A 160 -12.05 -2.26 5.29
CA LEU A 160 -12.85 -1.28 4.56
C LEU A 160 -13.17 -0.05 5.42
N LEU A 161 -13.79 -0.25 6.58
CA LEU A 161 -14.15 0.84 7.49
C LEU A 161 -12.92 1.49 8.11
N GLY A 162 -11.85 0.73 8.37
CA GLY A 162 -10.56 1.23 8.83
C GLY A 162 -10.01 2.30 7.90
N GLY A 163 -9.90 1.98 6.61
CA GLY A 163 -9.36 2.91 5.61
C GLY A 163 -10.33 4.02 5.20
N TRP A 164 -11.65 3.75 5.15
CA TRP A 164 -12.62 4.74 4.67
C TRP A 164 -13.12 5.69 5.74
N LEU A 165 -13.16 5.26 6.99
CA LEU A 165 -13.85 6.00 8.06
C LEU A 165 -12.99 6.18 9.31
N LEU A 166 -12.43 5.08 9.85
CA LEU A 166 -11.90 5.09 11.20
C LEU A 166 -10.57 5.83 11.30
N VAL A 167 -9.62 5.54 10.42
CA VAL A 167 -8.32 6.21 10.42
C VAL A 167 -8.47 7.69 10.08
N GLY A 168 -9.32 8.03 9.10
CA GLY A 168 -9.56 9.42 8.70
C GLY A 168 -10.19 10.28 9.80
N ASN A 169 -11.04 9.70 10.66
CA ASN A 169 -11.71 10.44 11.74
C ASN A 169 -10.98 10.38 13.09
N LEU A 170 -10.37 9.23 13.41
CA LEU A 170 -9.81 8.96 14.75
C LEU A 170 -8.27 9.07 14.77
N GLY A 171 -7.63 9.12 13.61
CA GLY A 171 -6.18 8.94 13.51
C GLY A 171 -5.73 7.52 13.85
N PHE A 172 -4.43 7.27 13.86
CA PHE A 172 -3.90 5.93 14.15
C PHE A 172 -4.16 5.50 15.59
N VAL A 173 -3.97 6.40 16.54
CA VAL A 173 -4.16 6.09 17.98
C VAL A 173 -5.61 5.75 18.28
N GLY A 174 -6.57 6.56 17.81
CA GLY A 174 -7.99 6.29 18.03
C GLY A 174 -8.46 4.98 17.37
N ALA A 175 -7.93 4.66 16.18
CA ALA A 175 -8.20 3.39 15.51
C ALA A 175 -7.67 2.19 16.33
N LEU A 176 -6.46 2.29 16.91
CA LEU A 176 -5.90 1.23 17.78
C LEU A 176 -6.69 1.06 19.08
N VAL A 177 -7.17 2.14 19.70
CA VAL A 177 -8.04 2.05 20.89
C VAL A 177 -9.35 1.34 20.56
N LEU A 178 -9.95 1.64 19.41
CA LEU A 178 -11.16 0.94 18.95
C LEU A 178 -10.89 -0.55 18.70
N ALA A 179 -9.79 -0.88 18.02
CA ALA A 179 -9.39 -2.28 17.78
C ALA A 179 -9.20 -3.03 19.10
N ALA A 180 -8.47 -2.45 20.06
CA ALA A 180 -8.29 -3.02 21.38
C ALA A 180 -9.62 -3.25 22.11
N GLY A 181 -10.58 -2.33 21.98
CA GLY A 181 -11.93 -2.48 22.54
C GLY A 181 -12.68 -3.68 21.95
N LEU A 182 -12.53 -3.92 20.64
CA LEU A 182 -13.17 -5.06 19.95
C LEU A 182 -12.52 -6.40 20.35
N ASP A 183 -11.19 -6.45 20.49
CA ASP A 183 -10.47 -7.65 20.94
C ASP A 183 -10.80 -7.97 22.40
N LEU A 184 -10.91 -6.96 23.28
CA LEU A 184 -11.40 -7.14 24.65
C LEU A 184 -12.85 -7.64 24.69
N LEU A 185 -13.71 -7.12 23.81
CA LEU A 185 -15.08 -7.64 23.68
C LEU A 185 -15.08 -9.11 23.25
N ALA A 186 -14.23 -9.48 22.29
CA ALA A 186 -14.06 -10.87 21.87
C ALA A 186 -13.63 -11.76 23.03
N ALA A 187 -12.63 -11.34 23.82
CA ALA A 187 -12.18 -12.04 25.03
C ALA A 187 -13.31 -12.21 26.05
N LEU A 188 -14.04 -11.13 26.35
CA LEU A 188 -15.15 -11.16 27.31
C LEU A 188 -16.28 -12.10 26.86
N LEU A 189 -16.67 -12.04 25.58
CA LEU A 189 -17.68 -12.94 25.04
C LEU A 189 -17.26 -14.40 25.12
N ALA A 190 -15.98 -14.72 24.86
CA ALA A 190 -15.43 -16.06 25.03
C ALA A 190 -15.50 -16.53 26.49
N LEU A 191 -15.16 -15.68 27.45
CA LEU A 191 -15.24 -16.00 28.87
C LEU A 191 -16.68 -16.30 29.34
N THR A 192 -17.71 -15.67 28.75
CA THR A 192 -19.13 -15.99 29.07
C THR A 192 -19.53 -17.41 28.70
N LEU A 193 -18.75 -18.12 27.89
CA LEU A 193 -19.03 -19.49 27.45
C LEU A 193 -18.38 -20.54 28.38
N LEU A 194 -17.47 -20.15 29.27
CA LEU A 194 -16.74 -21.05 30.14
C LEU A 194 -17.66 -21.95 31.05
N PRO A 195 -18.78 -21.46 31.62
CA PRO A 195 -19.67 -22.32 32.40
C PRO A 195 -20.21 -23.51 31.60
N GLN A 196 -20.44 -23.35 30.27
CA GLN A 196 -20.93 -24.41 29.41
C GLN A 196 -19.87 -25.46 29.04
N LEU A 197 -18.61 -25.12 29.23
CA LEU A 197 -17.45 -25.97 28.91
C LEU A 197 -16.88 -26.66 30.20
N ARG A 198 -17.39 -26.35 31.40
CA ARG A 198 -16.97 -26.98 32.62
C ARG A 198 -17.33 -28.46 32.63
N GLY A 199 -16.37 -29.32 32.95
CA GLY A 199 -16.56 -30.77 32.98
C GLY A 199 -16.52 -31.47 31.62
N THR A 200 -16.36 -30.73 30.51
CA THR A 200 -16.16 -31.35 29.20
C THR A 200 -14.76 -31.97 29.15
N ALA A 201 -14.72 -33.31 29.10
CA ALA A 201 -13.46 -34.04 28.99
C ALA A 201 -12.77 -33.76 27.64
N ALA A 202 -11.43 -33.81 27.65
CA ALA A 202 -10.68 -33.78 26.39
C ALA A 202 -11.07 -35.03 25.55
N PRO A 203 -11.35 -34.89 24.25
CA PRO A 203 -11.59 -36.04 23.39
C PRO A 203 -10.38 -36.99 23.41
N THR A 204 -10.64 -38.27 23.62
CA THR A 204 -9.63 -39.33 23.52
C THR A 204 -9.41 -39.72 22.06
N PRO A 205 -8.17 -40.08 21.67
CA PRO A 205 -7.88 -40.55 20.33
C PRO A 205 -8.77 -41.75 19.94
N SER A 206 -9.33 -41.74 18.76
CA SER A 206 -10.14 -42.88 18.30
C SER A 206 -9.21 -44.10 18.05
N ARG A 207 -9.70 -45.32 18.33
CA ARG A 207 -8.96 -46.57 18.02
C ARG A 207 -8.60 -46.69 16.56
N VAL A 208 -9.38 -46.08 15.64
CA VAL A 208 -9.14 -46.10 14.21
C VAL A 208 -7.92 -45.24 13.83
N ALA A 209 -7.75 -44.08 14.48
CA ALA A 209 -6.58 -43.23 14.30
C ALA A 209 -5.29 -43.89 14.83
N ALA A 210 -5.38 -44.66 15.93
CA ALA A 210 -4.26 -45.42 16.49
C ALA A 210 -3.80 -46.61 15.60
N ALA A 211 -4.66 -47.12 14.71
CA ALA A 211 -4.38 -48.25 13.83
C ALA A 211 -3.71 -47.88 12.49
N GLY A 212 -3.34 -46.62 12.24
CA GLY A 212 -2.68 -46.17 11.00
C GLY A 212 -3.56 -46.32 9.75
N ALA A 213 -4.89 -46.21 9.89
CA ALA A 213 -5.82 -46.31 8.77
C ALA A 213 -5.50 -45.27 7.70
N ALA A 214 -5.59 -45.65 6.43
CA ALA A 214 -5.35 -44.76 5.27
C ALA A 214 -6.24 -43.53 5.32
N GLU A 215 -5.67 -42.36 5.14
CA GLU A 215 -6.40 -41.08 5.12
C GLU A 215 -7.28 -41.02 3.85
N PRO A 216 -8.63 -40.99 3.95
CA PRO A 216 -9.54 -41.24 2.83
C PRO A 216 -9.41 -40.20 1.70
N PHE A 217 -8.99 -38.99 2.03
CA PHE A 217 -8.88 -37.87 1.09
C PHE A 217 -7.43 -37.44 0.81
N GLY A 218 -6.44 -38.21 1.22
CA GLY A 218 -5.03 -37.90 1.08
C GLY A 218 -4.37 -37.42 2.37
N SER A 219 -3.04 -37.48 2.42
CA SER A 219 -2.28 -37.17 3.62
C SER A 219 -2.34 -35.70 4.01
N LEU A 220 -2.24 -35.41 5.32
CA LEU A 220 -2.12 -34.02 5.83
C LEU A 220 -0.96 -33.25 5.14
N ARG A 221 0.17 -33.94 4.87
CA ARG A 221 1.31 -33.35 4.17
C ARG A 221 0.94 -32.87 2.77
N LEU A 222 0.20 -33.70 2.01
CA LEU A 222 -0.29 -33.31 0.68
C LEU A 222 -1.18 -32.08 0.76
N TRP A 223 -2.13 -32.05 1.70
CA TRP A 223 -3.00 -30.91 1.90
C TRP A 223 -2.26 -29.66 2.32
N CYS A 224 -1.23 -29.74 3.15
CA CYS A 224 -0.36 -28.62 3.47
C CYS A 224 0.35 -28.04 2.23
N VAL A 225 0.83 -28.90 1.33
CA VAL A 225 1.43 -28.45 0.05
C VAL A 225 0.39 -27.77 -0.84
N LEU A 226 -0.81 -28.35 -0.99
CA LEU A 226 -1.89 -27.76 -1.79
C LEU A 226 -2.36 -26.42 -1.23
N VAL A 227 -2.49 -26.31 0.08
CA VAL A 227 -2.87 -25.07 0.77
C VAL A 227 -1.77 -24.01 0.68
N PHE A 228 -0.50 -24.40 0.76
CA PHE A 228 0.62 -23.50 0.50
C PHE A 228 0.55 -22.91 -0.92
N LEU A 229 0.34 -23.75 -1.93
CA LEU A 229 0.20 -23.29 -3.32
C LEU A 229 -1.04 -22.42 -3.51
N SER A 230 -2.17 -22.77 -2.87
CA SER A 230 -3.38 -21.97 -2.87
C SER A 230 -3.13 -20.58 -2.25
N GLY A 231 -2.50 -20.53 -1.07
CA GLY A 231 -2.12 -19.28 -0.40
C GLY A 231 -1.18 -18.43 -1.26
N TYR A 232 -0.19 -19.06 -1.91
CA TYR A 232 0.70 -18.37 -2.84
C TYR A 232 -0.10 -17.68 -3.97
N VAL A 233 -0.96 -18.44 -4.65
CA VAL A 233 -1.72 -17.93 -5.80
C VAL A 233 -2.67 -16.81 -5.41
N ILE A 234 -3.37 -16.94 -4.28
CA ILE A 234 -4.38 -15.95 -3.87
C ILE A 234 -3.73 -14.61 -3.48
N VAL A 235 -2.65 -14.63 -2.69
CA VAL A 235 -1.99 -13.38 -2.29
C VAL A 235 -1.18 -12.78 -3.44
N ALA A 236 -0.57 -13.61 -4.29
CA ALA A 236 0.06 -13.12 -5.51
C ALA A 236 -0.95 -12.39 -6.41
N LEU A 237 -2.16 -12.93 -6.55
CA LEU A 237 -3.24 -12.32 -7.33
C LEU A 237 -3.75 -11.03 -6.66
N GLU A 238 -3.85 -10.99 -5.33
CA GLU A 238 -4.20 -9.79 -4.56
C GLU A 238 -3.21 -8.64 -4.83
N ILE A 239 -1.90 -8.92 -4.76
CA ILE A 239 -0.85 -7.92 -5.05
C ILE A 239 -0.96 -7.41 -6.50
N VAL A 240 -1.25 -8.31 -7.45
CA VAL A 240 -1.50 -7.91 -8.86
C VAL A 240 -2.74 -7.01 -8.96
N TRP A 241 -3.84 -7.34 -8.27
CA TRP A 241 -5.05 -6.51 -8.26
C TRP A 241 -4.79 -5.13 -7.66
N VAL A 242 -4.06 -5.04 -6.54
CA VAL A 242 -3.68 -3.75 -5.95
C VAL A 242 -2.92 -2.91 -6.97
N ARG A 243 -1.95 -3.49 -7.68
CA ARG A 243 -1.18 -2.78 -8.72
C ARG A 243 -2.06 -2.34 -9.90
N LEU A 244 -2.90 -3.21 -10.45
CA LEU A 244 -3.77 -2.88 -11.58
C LEU A 244 -4.81 -1.82 -11.20
N MET A 245 -5.48 -1.98 -10.07
CA MET A 245 -6.46 -1.01 -9.58
C MET A 245 -5.81 0.31 -9.21
N GLY A 246 -4.56 0.29 -8.74
CA GLY A 246 -3.77 1.49 -8.48
C GLY A 246 -3.48 2.30 -9.73
N GLN A 247 -3.18 1.64 -10.86
CA GLN A 247 -2.97 2.34 -12.13
C GLN A 247 -4.27 2.96 -12.68
N VAL A 248 -5.39 2.26 -12.49
CA VAL A 248 -6.71 2.71 -13.00
C VAL A 248 -7.36 3.74 -12.07
N GLY A 249 -7.31 3.50 -10.77
CA GLY A 249 -7.97 4.31 -9.74
C GLY A 249 -7.10 5.39 -9.12
N GLN A 250 -5.86 5.54 -9.56
CA GLN A 250 -4.83 6.37 -8.93
C GLN A 250 -4.58 5.98 -7.45
N TYR A 251 -3.34 5.88 -7.00
CA TYR A 251 -2.98 5.39 -5.66
C TYR A 251 -3.39 6.34 -4.53
N HIS A 252 -4.69 6.56 -4.33
CA HIS A 252 -5.22 7.31 -3.20
C HIS A 252 -5.35 6.44 -1.93
N ALA A 253 -5.51 7.06 -0.76
CA ALA A 253 -5.54 6.39 0.53
C ALA A 253 -6.64 5.31 0.67
N TYR A 254 -7.73 5.43 -0.09
CA TYR A 254 -8.89 4.50 -0.05
C TYR A 254 -8.71 3.26 -0.92
N LEU A 255 -7.72 3.22 -1.84
CA LEU A 255 -7.58 2.14 -2.81
C LEU A 255 -7.24 0.80 -2.15
N PHE A 256 -6.14 0.77 -1.39
CA PHE A 256 -5.68 -0.46 -0.74
C PHE A 256 -6.74 -1.05 0.21
N PRO A 257 -7.36 -0.26 1.11
CA PRO A 257 -8.47 -0.73 1.93
C PRO A 257 -9.67 -1.25 1.14
N THR A 258 -9.95 -0.67 -0.04
CA THR A 258 -11.05 -1.13 -0.90
C THR A 258 -10.73 -2.51 -1.50
N VAL A 259 -9.54 -2.68 -2.09
CA VAL A 259 -9.14 -3.96 -2.68
C VAL A 259 -9.11 -5.04 -1.62
N LEU A 260 -8.43 -4.79 -0.49
CA LEU A 260 -8.32 -5.74 0.62
C LEU A 260 -9.69 -6.04 1.26
N GLY A 261 -10.52 -5.02 1.48
CA GLY A 261 -11.85 -5.18 2.06
C GLY A 261 -12.78 -5.99 1.16
N VAL A 262 -12.85 -5.69 -0.14
CA VAL A 262 -13.64 -6.46 -1.12
C VAL A 262 -13.15 -7.90 -1.20
N PHE A 263 -11.83 -8.09 -1.27
CA PHE A 263 -11.19 -9.41 -1.28
C PHE A 263 -11.62 -10.24 -0.08
N LEU A 264 -11.42 -9.74 1.14
CA LEU A 264 -11.74 -10.46 2.38
C LEU A 264 -13.25 -10.67 2.60
N LEU A 265 -14.08 -9.69 2.23
CA LEU A 265 -15.53 -9.85 2.32
C LEU A 265 -16.05 -10.94 1.38
N ALA A 266 -15.56 -10.96 0.14
CA ALA A 266 -15.94 -11.99 -0.82
C ALA A 266 -15.41 -13.37 -0.40
N ASP A 267 -14.16 -13.46 0.05
CA ASP A 267 -13.52 -14.67 0.57
C ASP A 267 -14.29 -15.23 1.77
N GLY A 268 -14.63 -14.39 2.76
CA GLY A 268 -15.43 -14.78 3.93
C GLY A 268 -16.84 -15.24 3.57
N LEU A 269 -17.49 -14.62 2.59
CA LEU A 269 -18.81 -15.07 2.08
C LEU A 269 -18.68 -16.44 1.39
N GLY A 270 -17.63 -16.66 0.60
CA GLY A 270 -17.30 -17.94 0.00
C GLY A 270 -17.12 -19.05 1.04
N MET A 271 -16.31 -18.75 2.08
CA MET A 271 -16.15 -19.67 3.22
C MET A 271 -17.47 -20.01 3.92
N ALA A 272 -18.31 -19.00 4.19
CA ALA A 272 -19.59 -19.20 4.85
C ALA A 272 -20.55 -20.07 4.02
N LEU A 273 -20.55 -19.92 2.69
CA LEU A 273 -21.31 -20.77 1.79
C LEU A 273 -20.77 -22.20 1.78
N ALA A 274 -19.47 -22.37 1.57
CA ALA A 274 -18.82 -23.68 1.52
C ALA A 274 -18.96 -24.44 2.85
N ALA A 275 -18.92 -23.75 4.00
CA ALA A 275 -19.13 -24.35 5.30
C ALA A 275 -20.51 -25.02 5.44
N ARG A 276 -21.56 -24.45 4.82
CA ARG A 276 -22.89 -25.07 4.77
C ARG A 276 -22.95 -26.27 3.83
N MET A 277 -22.18 -26.23 2.74
CA MET A 277 -22.16 -27.30 1.73
C MET A 277 -21.36 -28.52 2.20
N VAL A 278 -20.27 -28.29 2.92
CA VAL A 278 -19.26 -29.31 3.25
C VAL A 278 -19.84 -30.48 4.06
N ARG A 279 -20.86 -30.26 4.86
CA ARG A 279 -21.53 -31.30 5.65
C ARG A 279 -22.19 -32.39 4.80
N ARG A 280 -22.67 -32.03 3.60
CA ARG A 280 -23.36 -32.93 2.68
C ARG A 280 -22.43 -33.56 1.63
N MET A 281 -21.15 -33.18 1.63
CA MET A 281 -20.19 -33.64 0.65
C MET A 281 -19.58 -35.00 1.03
N ALA A 282 -19.66 -35.94 0.10
CA ALA A 282 -18.98 -37.24 0.24
C ALA A 282 -17.45 -37.11 -0.01
N ASP A 283 -17.06 -36.33 -1.02
CA ASP A 283 -15.65 -36.06 -1.37
C ASP A 283 -15.42 -34.58 -1.58
N PRO A 284 -14.61 -33.90 -0.76
CA PRO A 284 -14.35 -32.46 -0.89
C PRO A 284 -13.28 -32.11 -1.93
N ARG A 285 -12.52 -33.11 -2.47
CA ARG A 285 -11.39 -32.88 -3.37
C ARG A 285 -11.78 -32.20 -4.69
N PRO A 286 -12.79 -32.68 -5.43
CA PRO A 286 -13.21 -32.00 -6.67
C PRO A 286 -13.59 -30.55 -6.44
N ALA A 287 -14.33 -30.28 -5.36
CA ALA A 287 -14.76 -28.91 -5.02
C ALA A 287 -13.56 -27.99 -4.75
N PHE A 288 -12.55 -28.44 -4.02
CA PHE A 288 -11.34 -27.67 -3.77
C PHE A 288 -10.64 -27.28 -5.08
N PHE A 289 -10.34 -28.26 -5.96
CA PHE A 289 -9.62 -27.98 -7.21
C PHE A 289 -10.45 -27.10 -8.17
N MET A 290 -11.75 -27.35 -8.27
CA MET A 290 -12.64 -26.59 -9.15
C MET A 290 -12.82 -25.12 -8.67
N THR A 291 -12.98 -24.89 -7.37
CA THR A 291 -13.11 -23.51 -6.86
C THR A 291 -11.79 -22.76 -6.94
N GLN A 292 -10.67 -23.39 -6.65
CA GLN A 292 -9.33 -22.78 -6.79
C GLN A 292 -9.04 -22.37 -8.24
N ALA A 293 -9.17 -23.30 -9.18
CA ALA A 293 -8.90 -23.03 -10.59
C ALA A 293 -9.98 -22.13 -11.22
N GLY A 294 -11.25 -22.28 -10.80
CA GLY A 294 -12.36 -21.45 -11.24
C GLY A 294 -12.21 -20.00 -10.81
N GLY A 295 -11.77 -19.77 -9.59
CA GLY A 295 -11.45 -18.44 -9.08
C GLY A 295 -10.33 -17.78 -9.90
N PHE A 296 -9.25 -18.51 -10.18
CA PHE A 296 -8.18 -18.00 -11.03
C PHE A 296 -8.66 -17.71 -12.47
N ALA A 297 -9.34 -18.67 -13.10
CA ALA A 297 -9.82 -18.52 -14.48
C ALA A 297 -10.78 -17.34 -14.63
N LEU A 298 -11.70 -17.16 -13.65
CA LEU A 298 -12.62 -16.02 -13.61
C LEU A 298 -11.85 -14.70 -13.40
N GLY A 299 -10.89 -14.65 -12.46
CA GLY A 299 -10.06 -13.47 -12.23
C GLY A 299 -9.27 -13.06 -13.48
N ALA A 300 -8.66 -14.02 -14.16
CA ALA A 300 -7.96 -13.77 -15.42
C ALA A 300 -8.91 -13.28 -16.54
N ALA A 301 -10.09 -13.89 -16.65
CA ALA A 301 -11.11 -13.47 -17.63
C ALA A 301 -11.59 -12.05 -17.39
N LEU A 302 -11.81 -11.67 -16.11
CA LEU A 302 -12.21 -10.31 -15.74
C LEU A 302 -11.10 -9.28 -15.98
N ILE A 303 -9.81 -9.65 -15.77
CA ILE A 303 -8.67 -8.80 -16.12
C ILE A 303 -8.59 -8.62 -17.65
N VAL A 304 -8.78 -9.68 -18.43
CA VAL A 304 -8.82 -9.58 -19.90
C VAL A 304 -9.99 -8.73 -20.35
N ALA A 305 -11.18 -8.91 -19.76
CA ALA A 305 -12.35 -8.06 -20.04
C ALA A 305 -12.08 -6.59 -19.71
N MET A 306 -11.47 -6.32 -18.56
CA MET A 306 -11.05 -4.97 -18.15
C MET A 306 -10.05 -4.38 -19.16
N PHE A 307 -9.04 -5.13 -19.57
CA PHE A 307 -8.05 -4.72 -20.58
C PHE A 307 -8.70 -4.27 -21.88
N TRP A 308 -9.76 -4.95 -22.35
CA TRP A 308 -10.47 -4.58 -23.56
C TRP A 308 -11.50 -3.47 -23.37
N ALA A 309 -12.18 -3.40 -22.23
CA ALA A 309 -13.28 -2.48 -21.95
C ALA A 309 -12.80 -1.09 -21.47
N LEU A 310 -11.74 -1.04 -20.67
CA LEU A 310 -11.32 0.15 -19.94
C LEU A 310 -10.98 1.36 -20.80
N PRO A 311 -10.32 1.23 -21.98
CA PRO A 311 -10.05 2.39 -22.85
C PRO A 311 -11.30 3.10 -23.36
N TYR A 312 -12.45 2.40 -23.37
CA TYR A 312 -13.75 2.97 -23.76
C TYR A 312 -14.55 3.45 -22.54
N TRP A 313 -14.01 3.29 -21.33
CA TRP A 313 -14.69 3.71 -20.12
C TRP A 313 -14.60 5.22 -19.96
N PRO A 314 -15.75 5.95 -19.88
CA PRO A 314 -15.75 7.41 -19.89
C PRO A 314 -15.11 8.06 -18.66
N ILE A 315 -14.85 7.29 -17.63
CA ILE A 315 -14.31 7.75 -16.33
C ILE A 315 -12.92 7.11 -16.06
N ASN A 316 -12.21 6.69 -17.10
CA ASN A 316 -10.84 6.18 -16.93
C ASN A 316 -9.92 7.33 -16.47
N PRO A 317 -9.39 7.31 -15.23
CA PRO A 317 -8.53 8.38 -14.70
C PRO A 317 -7.24 8.56 -15.50
N SER A 318 -6.72 7.47 -16.11
CA SER A 318 -5.52 7.51 -16.94
C SER A 318 -5.73 8.34 -18.24
N VAL A 319 -6.98 8.55 -18.64
CA VAL A 319 -7.34 9.32 -19.84
C VAL A 319 -7.75 10.74 -19.48
N SER A 320 -8.32 10.97 -18.30
CA SER A 320 -8.77 12.29 -17.89
C SER A 320 -7.65 13.06 -17.17
N ALA A 321 -7.31 14.23 -17.69
CA ALA A 321 -6.41 15.17 -17.01
C ALA A 321 -7.11 15.94 -15.86
N ASP A 322 -8.40 15.70 -15.63
CA ASP A 322 -9.21 16.47 -14.69
C ASP A 322 -9.23 15.79 -13.31
N VAL A 323 -8.33 16.22 -12.44
CA VAL A 323 -8.20 15.73 -11.06
C VAL A 323 -9.47 15.93 -10.23
N GLN A 324 -10.29 16.94 -10.52
CA GLN A 324 -11.53 17.20 -9.77
C GLN A 324 -12.63 16.17 -10.10
N ARG A 325 -12.66 15.66 -11.31
CA ARG A 325 -13.57 14.58 -11.72
C ARG A 325 -13.30 13.26 -10.98
N ILE A 326 -12.05 13.03 -10.56
CA ILE A 326 -11.61 11.81 -9.88
C ILE A 326 -12.16 11.74 -8.46
N ARG A 327 -12.38 12.86 -7.78
CA ARG A 327 -12.76 12.91 -6.35
C ARG A 327 -14.13 12.31 -6.03
N GLY A 328 -15.07 12.29 -6.96
CA GLY A 328 -16.41 11.73 -6.73
C GLY A 328 -16.69 10.53 -7.64
N GLU A 329 -16.81 10.78 -8.93
CA GLU A 329 -17.17 9.76 -9.92
C GLU A 329 -16.07 8.71 -10.10
N GLY A 330 -14.80 9.10 -10.06
CA GLY A 330 -13.66 8.18 -10.18
C GLY A 330 -13.53 7.23 -9.00
N LEU A 331 -13.82 7.71 -7.78
CA LEU A 331 -13.76 6.86 -6.58
C LEU A 331 -14.86 5.79 -6.59
N LEU A 332 -16.10 6.16 -6.96
CA LEU A 332 -17.19 5.19 -7.12
C LEU A 332 -16.86 4.15 -8.22
N THR A 333 -16.31 4.60 -9.34
CA THR A 333 -15.87 3.70 -10.43
C THR A 333 -14.80 2.74 -9.94
N THR A 334 -13.81 3.21 -9.18
CA THR A 334 -12.77 2.35 -8.59
C THR A 334 -13.37 1.30 -7.66
N VAL A 335 -14.33 1.67 -6.80
CA VAL A 335 -15.02 0.72 -5.90
C VAL A 335 -15.80 -0.33 -6.70
N LEU A 336 -16.59 0.09 -7.70
CA LEU A 336 -17.40 -0.81 -8.51
C LEU A 336 -16.54 -1.74 -9.36
N LEU A 337 -15.49 -1.22 -9.97
CA LEU A 337 -14.54 -2.01 -10.76
C LEU A 337 -13.80 -3.01 -9.89
N THR A 338 -13.36 -2.60 -8.70
CA THR A 338 -12.74 -3.50 -7.71
C THR A 338 -13.72 -4.59 -7.28
N ALA A 339 -14.96 -4.23 -6.95
CA ALA A 339 -15.98 -5.20 -6.57
C ALA A 339 -16.25 -6.24 -7.69
N LEU A 340 -16.25 -5.79 -8.95
CA LEU A 340 -16.45 -6.67 -10.11
C LEU A 340 -15.25 -7.56 -10.39
N VAL A 341 -14.01 -7.02 -10.37
CA VAL A 341 -12.80 -7.74 -10.80
C VAL A 341 -12.24 -8.62 -9.68
N VAL A 342 -12.31 -8.17 -8.43
CA VAL A 342 -11.73 -8.85 -7.27
C VAL A 342 -12.75 -9.74 -6.56
N GLY A 343 -14.00 -9.29 -6.41
CA GLY A 343 -15.01 -9.97 -5.60
C GLY A 343 -15.32 -11.41 -6.04
N PRO A 344 -15.77 -11.66 -7.28
CA PRO A 344 -16.18 -13.00 -7.72
C PRO A 344 -15.06 -14.05 -7.68
N PRO A 345 -13.80 -13.76 -8.12
CA PRO A 345 -12.70 -14.71 -7.95
C PRO A 345 -12.41 -15.04 -6.49
N SER A 346 -12.34 -14.01 -5.63
CA SER A 346 -12.07 -14.18 -4.19
C SER A 346 -13.15 -15.00 -3.49
N PHE A 347 -14.41 -14.81 -3.87
CA PHE A 347 -15.52 -15.63 -3.37
C PHE A 347 -15.32 -17.14 -3.68
N LEU A 348 -14.93 -17.47 -4.92
CA LEU A 348 -14.67 -18.86 -5.30
C LEU A 348 -13.47 -19.44 -4.55
N ILE A 349 -12.39 -18.69 -4.43
CA ILE A 349 -11.18 -19.16 -3.75
C ILE A 349 -11.44 -19.31 -2.24
N GLY A 350 -12.21 -18.42 -1.63
CA GLY A 350 -12.62 -18.53 -0.23
C GLY A 350 -13.36 -19.83 0.13
N MET A 351 -14.07 -20.41 -0.82
CA MET A 351 -14.72 -21.71 -0.62
C MET A 351 -13.73 -22.84 -0.36
N THR A 352 -12.46 -22.71 -0.70
CA THR A 352 -11.46 -23.79 -0.58
C THR A 352 -11.18 -24.19 0.87
N PHE A 353 -11.16 -23.24 1.81
CA PHE A 353 -10.77 -23.51 3.20
C PHE A 353 -11.69 -24.53 3.92
N PRO A 354 -13.03 -24.42 3.90
CA PRO A 354 -13.90 -25.43 4.49
C PRO A 354 -13.76 -26.81 3.82
N PHE A 355 -13.50 -26.87 2.51
CA PHE A 355 -13.24 -28.15 1.82
C PHE A 355 -11.96 -28.83 2.31
N VAL A 356 -10.89 -28.05 2.51
CA VAL A 356 -9.65 -28.54 3.13
C VAL A 356 -9.92 -29.05 4.54
N GLN A 357 -10.64 -28.29 5.36
CA GLN A 357 -10.97 -28.71 6.73
C GLN A 357 -11.75 -30.05 6.71
N ARG A 358 -12.68 -30.26 5.78
CA ARG A 358 -13.39 -31.53 5.63
C ARG A 358 -12.47 -32.68 5.24
N ALA A 359 -11.48 -32.40 4.41
CA ALA A 359 -10.53 -33.44 3.95
C ALA A 359 -9.54 -33.87 5.05
N VAL A 360 -9.10 -32.93 5.90
CA VAL A 360 -8.05 -33.19 6.88
C VAL A 360 -8.56 -33.62 8.24
N GLN A 361 -9.80 -33.29 8.63
CA GLN A 361 -10.33 -33.62 9.98
C GLN A 361 -10.79 -35.08 10.03
N GLN A 362 -10.10 -35.90 10.78
CA GLN A 362 -10.35 -37.35 10.91
C GLN A 362 -10.48 -37.83 12.35
N ASP A 363 -10.00 -37.04 13.30
CA ASP A 363 -10.04 -37.36 14.72
C ASP A 363 -10.21 -36.07 15.55
N LEU A 364 -11.17 -36.09 16.47
CA LEU A 364 -11.44 -34.96 17.37
C LEU A 364 -10.26 -34.65 18.30
N ALA A 365 -9.43 -35.65 18.62
CA ALA A 365 -8.27 -35.46 19.48
C ALA A 365 -7.14 -34.65 18.82
N SER A 366 -7.11 -34.58 17.49
CA SER A 366 -6.06 -33.91 16.70
C SER A 366 -6.56 -32.68 15.93
N VAL A 367 -7.75 -32.17 16.23
CA VAL A 367 -8.36 -31.05 15.48
C VAL A 367 -7.50 -29.80 15.55
N GLY A 368 -7.04 -29.41 16.72
CA GLY A 368 -6.21 -28.22 16.90
C GLY A 368 -4.89 -28.30 16.12
N ALA A 369 -4.22 -29.46 16.17
CA ALA A 369 -2.98 -29.68 15.43
C ALA A 369 -3.21 -29.60 13.92
N ARG A 370 -4.25 -30.27 13.40
CA ARG A 370 -4.56 -30.29 11.95
C ARG A 370 -4.93 -28.90 11.43
N VAL A 371 -5.74 -28.16 12.18
CA VAL A 371 -6.06 -26.75 11.87
C VAL A 371 -4.80 -25.89 11.87
N GLY A 372 -3.97 -25.99 12.90
CA GLY A 372 -2.75 -25.19 13.00
C GLY A 372 -1.74 -25.48 11.90
N TRP A 373 -1.56 -26.75 11.49
CA TRP A 373 -0.67 -27.09 10.36
C TRP A 373 -1.18 -26.60 9.02
N VAL A 374 -2.50 -26.71 8.77
CA VAL A 374 -3.14 -26.17 7.56
C VAL A 374 -3.02 -24.64 7.53
N GLN A 375 -3.27 -23.99 8.65
CA GLN A 375 -3.13 -22.54 8.78
C GLN A 375 -1.68 -22.08 8.56
N LEU A 376 -0.70 -22.78 9.15
CA LEU A 376 0.72 -22.50 8.91
C LEU A 376 1.07 -22.60 7.43
N ALA A 377 0.63 -23.68 6.77
CA ALA A 377 0.89 -23.87 5.34
C ALA A 377 0.29 -22.74 4.50
N ASN A 378 -0.94 -22.28 4.83
CA ASN A 378 -1.57 -21.15 4.19
C ASN A 378 -0.77 -19.85 4.43
N ILE A 379 -0.37 -19.57 5.66
CA ILE A 379 0.43 -18.38 6.01
C ILE A 379 1.78 -18.37 5.27
N LEU A 380 2.47 -19.50 5.22
CA LEU A 380 3.72 -19.62 4.46
C LEU A 380 3.50 -19.42 2.97
N GLY A 381 2.39 -19.94 2.42
CA GLY A 381 1.97 -19.69 1.04
C GLY A 381 1.70 -18.20 0.79
N ASN A 382 0.94 -17.56 1.67
CA ASN A 382 0.62 -16.14 1.62
C ASN A 382 1.89 -15.27 1.68
N ALA A 383 2.82 -15.58 2.59
CA ALA A 383 4.11 -14.89 2.71
C ALA A 383 4.96 -15.06 1.44
N ALA A 384 5.04 -16.29 0.93
CA ALA A 384 5.75 -16.57 -0.32
C ALA A 384 5.09 -15.86 -1.52
N GLY A 385 3.75 -15.80 -1.57
CA GLY A 385 2.98 -15.06 -2.57
C GLY A 385 3.23 -13.56 -2.51
N SER A 386 3.22 -12.98 -1.32
CA SER A 386 3.46 -11.55 -1.12
C SER A 386 4.91 -11.16 -1.47
N ILE A 387 5.88 -11.77 -0.81
CA ILE A 387 7.31 -11.46 -1.00
C ILE A 387 7.77 -11.86 -2.41
N GLY A 388 7.39 -13.07 -2.85
CA GLY A 388 7.74 -13.58 -4.18
C GLY A 388 7.17 -12.70 -5.29
N THR A 389 5.94 -12.25 -5.18
CA THR A 389 5.32 -11.36 -6.18
C THR A 389 5.85 -9.94 -6.09
N GLY A 390 5.83 -9.34 -4.91
CA GLY A 390 6.21 -7.95 -4.74
C GLY A 390 7.68 -7.69 -5.05
N ILE A 391 8.59 -8.58 -4.69
CA ILE A 391 10.04 -8.38 -4.83
C ILE A 391 10.60 -9.06 -6.08
N VAL A 392 10.17 -10.31 -6.37
CA VAL A 392 10.83 -11.15 -7.38
C VAL A 392 10.09 -11.12 -8.71
N THR A 393 8.81 -11.54 -8.74
CA THR A 393 8.15 -11.75 -10.05
C THR A 393 7.80 -10.42 -10.72
N PHE A 394 7.46 -9.38 -10.00
CA PHE A 394 7.28 -8.06 -10.60
C PHE A 394 8.56 -7.50 -11.20
N HIS A 395 9.70 -7.74 -10.55
CA HIS A 395 10.99 -7.28 -11.08
C HIS A 395 11.43 -8.08 -12.33
N LEU A 396 11.24 -9.41 -12.32
CA LEU A 396 11.74 -10.28 -13.39
C LEU A 396 10.74 -10.46 -14.53
N LEU A 397 9.45 -10.53 -14.24
CA LEU A 397 8.41 -10.87 -15.19
C LEU A 397 7.44 -9.71 -15.49
N GLY A 398 7.40 -8.71 -14.61
CA GLY A 398 6.38 -7.67 -14.62
C GLY A 398 4.99 -8.19 -14.24
N THR A 399 3.99 -7.33 -14.30
CA THR A 399 2.61 -7.65 -13.88
C THR A 399 1.96 -8.71 -14.78
N ALA A 400 2.04 -8.53 -16.10
CA ALA A 400 1.45 -9.49 -17.03
C ALA A 400 2.17 -10.84 -17.02
N GLY A 401 3.50 -10.85 -16.90
CA GLY A 401 4.28 -12.08 -16.76
C GLY A 401 3.96 -12.83 -15.47
N THR A 402 3.74 -12.11 -14.36
CA THR A 402 3.29 -12.67 -13.08
C THR A 402 1.91 -13.34 -13.23
N LEU A 403 0.95 -12.68 -13.88
CA LEU A 403 -0.37 -13.28 -14.17
C LEU A 403 -0.24 -14.58 -14.99
N LYS A 404 0.64 -14.60 -15.99
CA LYS A 404 0.93 -15.82 -16.78
C LYS A 404 1.55 -16.93 -15.93
N LEU A 405 2.45 -16.61 -15.00
CA LEU A 405 2.99 -17.56 -14.04
C LEU A 405 1.87 -18.17 -13.18
N LEU A 406 0.95 -17.36 -12.66
CA LEU A 406 -0.18 -17.85 -11.87
C LEU A 406 -1.13 -18.71 -12.71
N ALA A 407 -1.35 -18.38 -13.99
CA ALA A 407 -2.09 -19.22 -14.93
C ALA A 407 -1.42 -20.59 -15.09
N ALA A 408 -0.10 -20.63 -15.31
CA ALA A 408 0.65 -21.87 -15.44
C ALA A 408 0.58 -22.74 -14.18
N LEU A 409 0.71 -22.13 -12.99
CA LEU A 409 0.55 -22.84 -11.71
C LEU A 409 -0.87 -23.43 -11.55
N SER A 410 -1.90 -22.69 -11.97
CA SER A 410 -3.29 -23.16 -11.92
C SER A 410 -3.53 -24.32 -12.90
N VAL A 411 -2.94 -24.27 -14.10
CA VAL A 411 -2.96 -25.40 -15.05
C VAL A 411 -2.27 -26.63 -14.44
N LEU A 412 -1.08 -26.47 -13.86
CA LEU A 412 -0.36 -27.56 -13.22
C LEU A 412 -1.14 -28.19 -12.07
N LEU A 413 -1.82 -27.38 -11.26
CA LEU A 413 -2.69 -27.84 -10.18
C LEU A 413 -3.85 -28.68 -10.71
N MET A 414 -4.49 -28.24 -11.81
CA MET A 414 -5.57 -29.00 -12.46
C MET A 414 -5.07 -30.29 -13.12
N LEU A 415 -3.91 -30.27 -13.77
CA LEU A 415 -3.29 -31.48 -14.35
C LEU A 415 -2.95 -32.49 -13.26
N PHE A 416 -2.42 -32.04 -12.12
CA PHE A 416 -2.20 -32.90 -10.95
C PHE A 416 -3.50 -33.56 -10.47
N TRP A 417 -4.58 -32.80 -10.38
CA TRP A 417 -5.88 -33.34 -10.00
C TRP A 417 -6.41 -34.37 -11.01
N LEU A 418 -6.37 -34.04 -12.30
CA LEU A 418 -6.81 -34.94 -13.37
C LEU A 418 -6.01 -36.23 -13.38
N TRP A 419 -4.69 -36.17 -13.15
CA TRP A 419 -3.83 -37.36 -13.04
C TRP A 419 -4.21 -38.26 -11.86
N LYS A 420 -4.56 -37.67 -10.69
CA LYS A 420 -4.97 -38.40 -9.49
C LYS A 420 -6.42 -38.89 -9.52
N GLY A 421 -7.32 -38.13 -10.17
CA GLY A 421 -8.76 -38.37 -10.20
C GLY A 421 -9.28 -39.09 -11.44
N GLY A 422 -8.44 -39.27 -12.47
CA GLY A 422 -8.80 -39.85 -13.77
C GLY A 422 -9.35 -38.85 -14.79
N TRP A 423 -9.00 -38.99 -16.05
CA TRP A 423 -9.23 -38.06 -17.16
C TRP A 423 -10.69 -37.99 -17.68
N ARG A 424 -11.69 -38.44 -16.95
CA ARG A 424 -13.06 -38.64 -17.46
C ARG A 424 -14.08 -37.55 -17.05
N ARG A 425 -13.65 -36.40 -16.50
CA ARG A 425 -14.55 -35.37 -15.98
C ARG A 425 -14.51 -34.12 -16.84
N TRP A 426 -15.52 -33.91 -17.68
CA TRP A 426 -15.62 -32.77 -18.58
C TRP A 426 -15.52 -31.39 -17.91
N PRO A 427 -16.14 -31.12 -16.72
CA PRO A 427 -16.01 -29.81 -16.09
C PRO A 427 -14.58 -29.48 -15.68
N GLU A 428 -13.82 -30.44 -15.17
CA GLU A 428 -12.43 -30.26 -14.77
C GLU A 428 -11.50 -30.04 -15.97
N LEU A 429 -11.73 -30.75 -17.08
CA LEU A 429 -11.01 -30.55 -18.35
C LEU A 429 -11.31 -29.16 -18.93
N ALA A 430 -12.58 -28.74 -18.92
CA ALA A 430 -12.99 -27.43 -19.38
C ALA A 430 -12.32 -26.31 -18.56
N LEU A 431 -12.20 -26.51 -17.24
CA LEU A 431 -11.58 -25.53 -16.36
C LEU A 431 -10.04 -25.49 -16.55
N ALA A 432 -9.39 -26.65 -16.73
CA ALA A 432 -7.97 -26.69 -17.10
C ALA A 432 -7.72 -25.98 -18.44
N ALA A 433 -8.61 -26.19 -19.43
CA ALA A 433 -8.56 -25.49 -20.70
C ALA A 433 -8.79 -23.97 -20.54
N ALA A 434 -9.71 -23.55 -19.66
CA ALA A 434 -9.94 -22.13 -19.36
C ALA A 434 -8.70 -21.46 -18.72
N CYS A 435 -8.02 -22.13 -17.78
CA CYS A 435 -6.77 -21.62 -17.21
C CYS A 435 -5.65 -21.54 -18.28
N ALA A 436 -5.56 -22.51 -19.19
CA ALA A 436 -4.62 -22.47 -20.30
C ALA A 436 -4.97 -21.36 -21.31
N ALA A 437 -6.25 -21.18 -21.61
CA ALA A 437 -6.73 -20.07 -22.46
C ALA A 437 -6.40 -18.71 -21.84
N ALA A 438 -6.54 -18.56 -20.51
CA ALA A 438 -6.15 -17.36 -19.78
C ALA A 438 -4.67 -17.03 -19.98
N PHE A 439 -3.77 -18.03 -19.93
CA PHE A 439 -2.34 -17.84 -20.17
C PHE A 439 -2.07 -17.22 -21.56
N VAL A 440 -2.81 -17.63 -22.57
CA VAL A 440 -2.67 -17.13 -23.94
C VAL A 440 -3.34 -15.77 -24.12
N ALA A 441 -4.52 -15.57 -23.54
CA ALA A 441 -5.33 -14.35 -23.69
C ALA A 441 -4.78 -13.15 -22.90
N LEU A 442 -4.03 -13.38 -21.82
CA LEU A 442 -3.41 -12.30 -21.05
C LEU A 442 -2.37 -11.56 -21.91
N PRO A 443 -2.41 -10.20 -21.95
CA PRO A 443 -1.48 -9.40 -22.74
C PRO A 443 -0.04 -9.54 -22.23
N GLY A 444 0.94 -9.01 -22.98
CA GLY A 444 2.28 -8.72 -22.49
C GLY A 444 2.32 -7.41 -21.71
N ASN A 445 3.39 -7.15 -20.93
CA ASN A 445 3.51 -5.95 -20.09
C ASN A 445 3.37 -4.66 -20.89
N ALA A 446 4.04 -4.54 -22.04
CA ALA A 446 3.94 -3.35 -22.90
C ALA A 446 2.50 -3.08 -23.37
N ALA A 447 1.82 -4.12 -23.87
CA ALA A 447 0.43 -3.99 -24.31
C ALA A 447 -0.52 -3.68 -23.16
N LEU A 448 -0.29 -4.27 -21.96
CA LEU A 448 -1.08 -4.01 -20.77
C LEU A 448 -1.02 -2.52 -20.39
N TRP A 449 0.19 -1.99 -20.24
CA TRP A 449 0.38 -0.60 -19.81
C TRP A 449 -0.03 0.41 -20.86
N ALA A 450 0.31 0.18 -22.13
CA ALA A 450 -0.13 1.02 -23.23
C ALA A 450 -1.66 1.14 -23.26
N ARG A 451 -2.36 0.03 -23.16
CA ARG A 451 -3.82 -0.01 -23.20
C ARG A 451 -4.46 0.66 -21.98
N LEU A 452 -3.94 0.41 -20.77
CA LEU A 452 -4.46 1.02 -19.54
C LEU A 452 -4.21 2.54 -19.49
N HIS A 453 -3.17 3.05 -20.16
CA HIS A 453 -2.91 4.49 -20.29
C HIS A 453 -3.47 5.10 -21.57
N ALA A 454 -4.36 4.38 -22.26
CA ALA A 454 -5.08 4.82 -23.47
C ALA A 454 -4.14 5.32 -24.60
N GLU A 455 -3.05 4.59 -24.84
CA GLU A 455 -2.16 4.84 -25.96
C GLU A 455 -2.94 4.79 -27.29
N GLN A 456 -2.69 5.76 -28.16
CA GLN A 456 -3.23 5.79 -29.51
C GLN A 456 -2.31 4.99 -30.46
N PRO A 457 -2.87 4.33 -31.50
CA PRO A 457 -2.05 3.65 -32.50
C PRO A 457 -1.03 4.61 -33.15
N GLY A 458 0.25 4.22 -33.12
CA GLY A 458 1.36 5.02 -33.65
C GLY A 458 1.89 6.11 -32.71
N GLN A 459 1.34 6.26 -31.53
CA GLN A 459 1.85 7.18 -30.51
C GLN A 459 3.19 6.69 -29.95
N ARG A 460 4.11 7.62 -29.70
CA ARG A 460 5.38 7.30 -29.05
C ARG A 460 5.17 7.26 -27.54
N VAL A 461 5.62 6.17 -26.94
CA VAL A 461 5.57 5.99 -25.49
C VAL A 461 6.95 5.63 -24.96
N ALA A 462 7.22 6.02 -23.71
CA ALA A 462 8.30 5.47 -22.90
C ALA A 462 7.68 4.96 -21.60
N TRP A 463 8.03 3.75 -21.24
CA TRP A 463 7.49 3.14 -20.03
C TRP A 463 8.52 2.22 -19.37
N ALA A 464 8.36 2.02 -18.09
CA ALA A 464 9.11 1.03 -17.33
C ALA A 464 8.26 0.50 -16.19
N GLU A 465 8.58 -0.71 -15.77
CA GLU A 465 7.96 -1.40 -14.65
C GLU A 465 9.02 -2.19 -13.89
N ASP A 466 8.97 -2.12 -12.57
CA ASP A 466 9.72 -2.99 -11.69
C ASP A 466 8.94 -3.27 -10.38
N ARG A 467 9.62 -3.77 -9.36
CA ARG A 467 9.04 -4.00 -8.03
C ARG A 467 8.51 -2.73 -7.36
N SER A 468 9.12 -1.56 -7.62
CA SER A 468 8.74 -0.30 -6.97
C SER A 468 7.51 0.35 -7.61
N GLY A 469 7.19 0.02 -8.87
CA GLY A 469 6.00 0.56 -9.52
C GLY A 469 6.01 0.56 -11.04
N VAL A 470 5.25 1.50 -11.60
CA VAL A 470 5.10 1.71 -13.05
C VAL A 470 5.23 3.19 -13.35
N ALA A 471 6.01 3.53 -14.36
CA ALA A 471 6.06 4.85 -14.96
C ALA A 471 5.74 4.76 -16.46
N PHE A 472 4.91 5.68 -16.95
CA PHE A 472 4.45 5.68 -18.33
C PHE A 472 4.41 7.12 -18.88
N PHE A 473 5.12 7.38 -19.94
CA PHE A 473 5.06 8.62 -20.68
C PHE A 473 4.28 8.41 -21.99
N ARG A 474 3.33 9.29 -22.25
CA ARG A 474 2.55 9.32 -23.47
C ARG A 474 2.82 10.61 -24.24
N ASP A 475 3.31 10.48 -25.45
CA ASP A 475 3.58 11.61 -26.33
C ASP A 475 2.28 12.03 -27.05
N ASP A 476 1.62 13.05 -26.50
CA ASP A 476 0.33 13.56 -26.99
C ASP A 476 0.48 14.75 -27.96
N PHE A 477 1.67 15.00 -28.52
CA PHE A 477 1.89 16.10 -29.47
C PHE A 477 0.94 16.07 -30.68
N ALA A 478 0.42 14.87 -31.01
CA ALA A 478 -0.58 14.74 -32.09
C ALA A 478 -1.95 15.35 -31.75
N SER A 479 -2.26 15.59 -30.47
CA SER A 479 -3.54 16.18 -30.01
C SER A 479 -3.53 17.72 -29.95
N GLY A 480 -2.43 18.36 -30.35
CA GLY A 480 -2.26 19.81 -30.28
C GLY A 480 -1.83 20.34 -28.90
N ASP A 481 -1.72 19.48 -27.87
CA ASP A 481 -1.07 19.81 -26.61
C ASP A 481 0.46 19.69 -26.81
N PRO A 482 1.24 20.77 -26.58
CA PRO A 482 2.69 20.71 -26.72
C PRO A 482 3.38 19.87 -25.63
N HIS A 483 2.64 19.36 -24.64
CA HIS A 483 3.17 18.62 -23.51
C HIS A 483 2.55 17.23 -23.37
N GLY A 484 3.35 16.19 -23.48
CA GLY A 484 2.93 14.83 -23.22
C GLY A 484 2.82 14.51 -21.71
N PRO A 485 1.75 13.85 -21.24
CA PRO A 485 1.58 13.51 -19.84
C PRO A 485 2.55 12.41 -19.38
N PHE A 486 3.10 12.58 -18.17
CA PHE A 486 3.94 11.60 -17.49
C PHE A 486 3.19 11.03 -16.29
N PHE A 487 2.91 9.73 -16.34
CA PHE A 487 2.17 9.01 -15.31
C PHE A 487 3.14 8.26 -14.41
N ILE A 488 2.95 8.42 -13.10
CA ILE A 488 3.66 7.68 -12.06
C ILE A 488 2.60 7.01 -11.19
N GLN A 489 2.60 5.69 -11.13
CA GLN A 489 1.61 4.93 -10.37
C GLN A 489 0.15 5.33 -10.69
N GLY A 490 -0.14 5.56 -11.97
CA GLY A 490 -1.45 5.99 -12.45
C GLY A 490 -1.77 7.48 -12.27
N PHE A 491 -0.97 8.25 -11.54
CA PHE A 491 -1.12 9.70 -11.45
C PHE A 491 -0.41 10.41 -12.59
N SER A 492 -1.10 11.34 -13.26
CA SER A 492 -0.46 12.31 -14.18
C SER A 492 0.10 13.46 -13.32
N GLN A 493 1.34 13.31 -12.86
CA GLN A 493 1.98 14.29 -11.97
C GLN A 493 2.92 15.24 -12.68
N GLY A 494 3.19 15.03 -13.95
CA GLY A 494 4.09 15.88 -14.70
C GLY A 494 3.83 15.78 -16.18
N ARG A 495 4.49 16.65 -16.94
CA ARG A 495 4.45 16.67 -18.42
C ARG A 495 5.85 16.89 -18.97
N ILE A 496 6.07 16.49 -20.20
CA ILE A 496 7.30 16.71 -20.95
C ILE A 496 6.94 17.33 -22.29
N PRO A 497 7.50 18.49 -22.65
CA PRO A 497 8.39 19.38 -21.89
C PRO A 497 7.85 19.77 -20.52
N PHE A 498 8.71 20.21 -19.60
CA PHE A 498 8.37 20.41 -18.20
C PHE A 498 7.30 21.47 -17.99
N LEU A 499 6.38 21.24 -17.06
CA LEU A 499 5.43 22.27 -16.67
C LEU A 499 6.14 23.42 -15.97
N PRO A 500 5.74 24.66 -16.25
CA PRO A 500 6.36 25.84 -15.66
C PRO A 500 6.35 25.88 -14.13
N ILE A 501 5.32 25.31 -13.49
CA ILE A 501 5.24 25.27 -12.03
C ILE A 501 6.34 24.43 -11.40
N HIS A 502 6.70 23.28 -11.99
CA HIS A 502 7.81 22.44 -11.51
C HIS A 502 9.15 23.12 -11.71
N GLN A 503 9.34 23.83 -12.85
CA GLN A 503 10.55 24.60 -13.06
C GLN A 503 10.64 25.79 -12.10
N PHE A 504 9.56 26.46 -11.81
CA PHE A 504 9.55 27.54 -10.82
C PHE A 504 9.90 27.00 -9.43
N LEU A 505 9.26 25.92 -8.99
CA LEU A 505 9.53 25.30 -7.68
C LEU A 505 11.02 24.90 -7.57
N GLY A 506 11.59 24.36 -8.66
CA GLY A 506 13.01 24.02 -8.70
C GLY A 506 13.96 25.21 -8.69
N ALA A 507 13.60 26.31 -9.40
CA ALA A 507 14.48 27.45 -9.58
C ALA A 507 14.46 28.45 -8.41
N VAL A 508 13.30 28.63 -7.76
CA VAL A 508 13.07 29.71 -6.80
C VAL A 508 14.04 29.66 -5.61
N GLY A 509 14.27 28.47 -5.05
CA GLY A 509 15.20 28.29 -3.94
C GLY A 509 16.64 28.69 -4.30
N PRO A 510 17.26 28.05 -5.33
CA PRO A 510 18.60 28.41 -5.80
C PRO A 510 18.73 29.88 -6.26
N LEU A 511 17.67 30.53 -6.71
CA LEU A 511 17.72 31.93 -7.10
C LEU A 511 17.54 32.90 -5.92
N ILE A 512 16.92 32.48 -4.82
CA ILE A 512 16.82 33.28 -3.58
C ILE A 512 18.08 33.15 -2.74
N HIS A 513 18.59 31.91 -2.56
CA HIS A 513 19.78 31.65 -1.75
C HIS A 513 21.02 32.35 -2.33
N PRO A 514 21.85 33.01 -1.52
CA PRO A 514 23.00 33.76 -2.02
C PRO A 514 24.09 32.88 -2.64
N ASP A 515 24.32 31.68 -2.11
CA ASP A 515 25.31 30.70 -2.62
C ASP A 515 24.79 29.27 -2.50
N PRO A 516 23.91 28.80 -3.41
CA PRO A 516 23.26 27.50 -3.36
C PRO A 516 24.16 26.40 -3.92
N GLN A 517 25.19 25.97 -3.19
CA GLN A 517 26.15 25.00 -3.70
C GLN A 517 25.59 23.57 -3.77
N ARG A 518 24.82 23.15 -2.73
CA ARG A 518 24.25 21.80 -2.63
C ARG A 518 22.74 21.85 -2.51
N VAL A 519 22.07 21.24 -3.48
CA VAL A 519 20.61 21.19 -3.55
C VAL A 519 20.13 19.76 -3.46
N LEU A 520 19.16 19.49 -2.56
CA LEU A 520 18.46 18.21 -2.49
C LEU A 520 17.05 18.37 -3.04
N CYS A 521 16.67 17.52 -4.00
CA CYS A 521 15.30 17.40 -4.51
C CYS A 521 14.70 16.07 -4.05
N ILE A 522 13.53 16.13 -3.39
CA ILE A 522 12.73 14.96 -3.01
C ILE A 522 11.58 14.84 -4.02
N GLY A 523 11.63 13.75 -4.80
CA GLY A 523 10.83 13.57 -6.00
C GLY A 523 11.51 14.11 -7.26
N ILE A 524 11.57 13.28 -8.30
CA ILE A 524 12.06 13.65 -9.63
C ILE A 524 10.90 13.95 -10.56
N GLY A 525 9.86 13.11 -10.51
CA GLY A 525 8.70 13.26 -11.38
C GLY A 525 9.08 13.26 -12.86
N SER A 526 8.63 14.26 -13.62
CA SER A 526 9.03 14.43 -15.02
C SER A 526 10.45 14.97 -15.22
N GLY A 527 11.14 15.40 -14.14
CA GLY A 527 12.49 15.98 -14.19
C GLY A 527 12.53 17.51 -14.13
N GLY A 528 11.38 18.19 -14.13
CA GLY A 528 11.34 19.66 -14.21
C GLY A 528 11.94 20.36 -12.99
N THR A 529 11.66 19.89 -11.79
CA THR A 529 12.19 20.44 -10.53
C THR A 529 13.70 20.22 -10.41
N PRO A 530 14.26 18.99 -10.55
CA PRO A 530 15.72 18.82 -10.47
C PRO A 530 16.48 19.50 -11.63
N TRP A 531 15.89 19.62 -12.83
CA TRP A 531 16.48 20.42 -13.91
C TRP A 531 16.62 21.86 -13.48
N ALA A 532 15.54 22.49 -13.03
CA ALA A 532 15.53 23.88 -12.64
C ALA A 532 16.34 24.18 -11.35
N ALA A 533 16.52 23.19 -10.48
CA ALA A 533 17.40 23.29 -9.31
C ALA A 533 18.87 23.55 -9.68
N GLY A 534 19.29 23.14 -10.88
CA GLY A 534 20.60 23.43 -11.41
C GLY A 534 20.75 24.80 -12.09
N VAL A 535 19.76 25.70 -12.01
CA VAL A 535 19.76 26.97 -12.73
C VAL A 535 20.84 27.95 -12.29
N SER A 536 21.22 27.96 -11.02
CA SER A 536 22.27 28.84 -10.50
C SER A 536 23.65 28.34 -10.90
N ALA A 537 24.50 29.25 -11.36
CA ALA A 537 25.91 28.91 -11.64
C ALA A 537 26.69 28.50 -10.39
N ALA A 538 26.25 28.92 -9.21
CA ALA A 538 26.86 28.55 -7.93
C ALA A 538 26.52 27.08 -7.53
N THR A 539 25.47 26.48 -8.06
CA THR A 539 25.05 25.13 -7.72
C THR A 539 26.05 24.11 -8.28
N ARG A 540 26.74 23.39 -7.42
CA ARG A 540 27.72 22.37 -7.77
C ARG A 540 27.14 20.97 -7.85
N GLU A 541 26.13 20.68 -6.97
CA GLU A 541 25.48 19.39 -6.89
C GLU A 541 23.95 19.57 -6.74
N VAL A 542 23.21 18.83 -7.55
CA VAL A 542 21.79 18.60 -7.41
C VAL A 542 21.58 17.10 -7.20
N ARG A 543 21.34 16.73 -5.94
CA ARG A 543 20.95 15.35 -5.59
C ARG A 543 19.44 15.25 -5.66
N ALA A 544 18.92 14.33 -6.46
CA ALA A 544 17.49 14.12 -6.61
C ALA A 544 17.13 12.66 -6.37
N ILE A 545 16.15 12.42 -5.48
CA ILE A 545 15.78 11.08 -5.01
C ILE A 545 14.34 10.78 -5.41
N GLU A 546 14.14 9.65 -6.12
CA GLU A 546 12.84 9.19 -6.62
C GLU A 546 12.46 7.87 -5.98
N LEU A 547 11.24 7.80 -5.46
CA LEU A 547 10.71 6.60 -4.80
C LEU A 547 10.35 5.48 -5.79
N VAL A 548 9.99 5.84 -7.03
CA VAL A 548 9.55 4.91 -8.08
C VAL A 548 10.66 4.72 -9.11
N GLY A 549 11.43 3.63 -9.00
CA GLY A 549 12.58 3.35 -9.87
C GLY A 549 12.31 3.43 -11.37
N PRO A 550 11.17 2.91 -11.88
CA PRO A 550 10.74 3.05 -13.27
C PRO A 550 10.72 4.47 -13.84
N VAL A 551 10.59 5.49 -13.00
CA VAL A 551 10.69 6.90 -13.42
C VAL A 551 12.06 7.18 -14.02
N LEU A 552 13.12 6.76 -13.34
CA LEU A 552 14.50 6.94 -13.82
C LEU A 552 14.72 6.21 -15.15
N THR A 553 14.24 4.96 -15.27
CA THR A 553 14.36 4.15 -16.48
C THR A 553 13.61 4.78 -17.66
N ALA A 554 12.38 5.27 -17.43
CA ALA A 554 11.59 5.92 -18.47
C ALA A 554 12.20 7.27 -18.90
N LEU A 555 12.71 8.07 -17.96
CA LEU A 555 13.39 9.33 -18.25
C LEU A 555 14.71 9.09 -19.01
N GLU A 556 15.48 8.08 -18.63
CA GLU A 556 16.71 7.72 -19.34
C GLU A 556 16.43 7.32 -20.79
N GLU A 557 15.37 6.57 -21.04
CA GLU A 557 14.92 6.23 -22.41
C GLU A 557 14.53 7.49 -23.20
N LEU A 558 13.81 8.42 -22.58
CA LEU A 558 13.49 9.72 -23.20
C LEU A 558 14.74 10.55 -23.46
N GLY A 559 15.69 10.56 -22.55
CA GLY A 559 16.99 11.22 -22.73
C GLY A 559 17.78 10.65 -23.92
N ARG A 560 17.76 9.32 -24.11
CA ARG A 560 18.39 8.67 -25.27
C ARG A 560 17.73 9.06 -26.60
N ARG A 561 16.41 9.25 -26.61
CA ARG A 561 15.67 9.72 -27.80
C ARG A 561 15.92 11.19 -28.13
N HIS A 562 16.17 12.00 -27.09
CA HIS A 562 16.39 13.44 -27.20
C HIS A 562 17.75 13.84 -26.57
N PRO A 563 18.89 13.51 -27.20
CA PRO A 563 20.22 13.64 -26.59
C PRO A 563 20.64 15.08 -26.29
N GLU A 564 20.05 16.07 -26.96
CA GLU A 564 20.31 17.51 -26.72
C GLU A 564 19.36 18.11 -25.68
N GLY A 565 18.41 17.32 -25.19
CA GLY A 565 17.39 17.77 -24.24
C GLY A 565 17.91 17.83 -22.78
N PRO A 566 17.16 18.51 -21.89
CA PRO A 566 17.51 18.68 -20.48
C PRO A 566 17.55 17.34 -19.72
N ILE A 567 16.67 16.39 -20.07
CA ILE A 567 16.65 15.06 -19.47
C ILE A 567 17.97 14.32 -19.72
N ALA A 568 18.43 14.30 -20.98
CA ALA A 568 19.70 13.66 -21.35
C ALA A 568 20.90 14.32 -20.66
N GLU A 569 20.87 15.62 -20.47
CA GLU A 569 21.91 16.34 -19.76
C GLU A 569 21.97 15.93 -18.27
N MET A 570 20.81 15.84 -17.59
CA MET A 570 20.76 15.41 -16.18
C MET A 570 21.38 14.03 -15.95
N PHE A 571 21.26 13.11 -16.93
CA PHE A 571 21.89 11.78 -16.81
C PHE A 571 23.38 11.76 -17.15
N ARG A 572 23.85 12.72 -17.97
CA ARG A 572 25.27 12.78 -18.42
C ARG A 572 26.16 13.66 -17.56
N ASN A 573 25.59 14.73 -17.01
CA ASN A 573 26.35 15.74 -16.29
C ASN A 573 26.44 15.37 -14.80
N PRO A 574 27.66 15.16 -14.24
CA PRO A 574 27.87 14.75 -12.86
C PRO A 574 27.33 15.75 -11.81
N ARG A 575 26.95 16.95 -12.24
CA ARG A 575 26.26 17.92 -11.39
C ARG A 575 24.92 17.40 -10.87
N TRP A 576 24.22 16.58 -11.66
CA TRP A 576 22.98 15.92 -11.26
C TRP A 576 23.26 14.48 -10.82
N ARG A 577 22.87 14.16 -9.60
CA ARG A 577 22.90 12.83 -9.03
C ARG A 577 21.48 12.33 -8.83
N LEU A 578 20.98 11.56 -9.79
CA LEU A 578 19.64 11.01 -9.79
C LEU A 578 19.66 9.63 -9.14
N GLU A 579 18.88 9.42 -8.04
CA GLU A 579 18.93 8.22 -7.23
C GLU A 579 17.53 7.63 -7.03
N TYR A 580 17.44 6.28 -7.05
CA TYR A 580 16.28 5.56 -6.56
C TYR A 580 16.36 5.44 -5.04
N GLY A 581 15.28 5.82 -4.34
CA GLY A 581 15.20 5.70 -2.88
C GLY A 581 14.05 6.48 -2.26
N ASP A 582 13.94 6.36 -0.94
CA ASP A 582 12.99 7.15 -0.14
C ASP A 582 13.70 8.44 0.34
N GLY A 583 13.23 9.60 -0.13
CA GLY A 583 13.79 10.91 0.21
C GLY A 583 13.68 11.26 1.68
N ARG A 584 12.59 10.87 2.36
CA ARG A 584 12.43 11.06 3.80
C ARG A 584 13.44 10.22 4.59
N ARG A 585 13.64 8.98 4.19
CA ARG A 585 14.63 8.09 4.79
C ARG A 585 16.06 8.60 4.56
N ALA A 586 16.34 9.14 3.38
CA ALA A 586 17.65 9.77 3.10
C ALA A 586 17.93 10.96 4.01
N LEU A 587 16.92 11.80 4.30
CA LEU A 587 17.03 12.90 5.26
C LEU A 587 17.27 12.42 6.69
N SER A 588 16.59 11.37 7.14
CA SER A 588 16.73 10.88 8.52
C SER A 588 18.11 10.29 8.79
N ARG A 589 18.75 9.68 7.78
CA ARG A 589 20.02 8.95 7.88
C ARG A 589 21.24 9.75 7.50
N GLY A 590 21.12 10.65 6.52
CA GLY A 590 22.25 11.46 6.05
C GLY A 590 22.77 12.36 7.16
N GLU A 591 24.06 12.69 7.10
CA GLU A 591 24.67 13.75 7.92
C GLU A 591 24.88 15.04 7.11
N GLU A 592 24.69 14.95 5.80
CA GLU A 592 24.89 16.05 4.87
C GLU A 592 23.90 17.18 5.13
N LEU A 593 24.41 18.42 5.05
CA LEU A 593 23.60 19.63 5.08
C LEU A 593 23.49 20.20 3.66
N TYR A 594 22.34 20.79 3.38
CA TYR A 594 22.00 21.36 2.07
C TYR A 594 21.69 22.84 2.19
N ASP A 595 22.14 23.62 1.21
CA ASP A 595 21.83 25.04 1.11
C ASP A 595 20.37 25.23 0.70
N VAL A 596 19.87 24.33 -0.16
CA VAL A 596 18.47 24.29 -0.57
C VAL A 596 17.98 22.84 -0.52
N ILE A 597 16.81 22.65 0.12
CA ILE A 597 16.05 21.40 0.02
C ILE A 597 14.74 21.72 -0.67
N GLN A 598 14.31 20.86 -1.59
CA GLN A 598 13.07 21.02 -2.34
C GLN A 598 12.27 19.73 -2.29
N ALA A 599 10.96 19.81 -2.11
CA ALA A 599 10.05 18.68 -2.28
C ALA A 599 9.00 19.03 -3.33
N ASP A 600 9.10 18.35 -4.47
CA ASP A 600 8.04 18.31 -5.48
C ASP A 600 7.11 17.14 -5.13
N ALA A 601 6.35 17.34 -4.05
CA ALA A 601 5.57 16.30 -3.41
C ALA A 601 4.30 15.99 -4.22
N ILE A 602 3.83 14.75 -4.07
CA ILE A 602 2.60 14.26 -4.70
C ILE A 602 1.36 14.99 -4.17
N LEU A 603 0.25 14.84 -4.90
CA LEU A 603 -1.06 15.33 -4.47
C LEU A 603 -1.39 14.88 -3.03
N PRO A 604 -1.96 15.74 -2.19
CA PRO A 604 -2.20 15.46 -0.77
C PRO A 604 -3.15 14.26 -0.54
N GLU A 605 -3.98 13.94 -1.53
CA GLU A 605 -4.90 12.79 -1.53
C GLU A 605 -4.19 11.47 -1.86
N GLY A 606 -2.95 11.52 -2.34
CA GLY A 606 -2.17 10.32 -2.67
C GLY A 606 -1.86 9.51 -1.41
N SER A 607 -1.86 8.19 -1.53
CA SER A 607 -1.49 7.32 -0.42
C SER A 607 -0.05 7.59 0.03
N HIS A 608 0.15 7.76 1.33
CA HIS A 608 1.43 8.12 1.96
C HIS A 608 1.96 9.54 1.65
N SER A 609 1.18 10.39 0.98
CA SER A 609 1.57 11.78 0.74
C SER A 609 1.75 12.56 2.04
N GLY A 610 0.95 12.28 3.06
CA GLY A 610 1.03 12.89 4.38
C GLY A 610 2.41 12.80 5.02
N LEU A 611 3.21 11.79 4.66
CA LEU A 611 4.59 11.63 5.14
C LEU A 611 5.55 12.72 4.65
N LEU A 612 5.17 13.47 3.60
CA LEU A 612 5.95 14.60 3.06
C LEU A 612 5.36 15.96 3.47
N TYR A 613 4.25 15.97 4.21
CA TYR A 613 3.57 17.20 4.69
C TYR A 613 3.43 17.25 6.21
N SER A 614 3.86 16.19 6.92
CA SER A 614 3.75 16.12 8.38
C SER A 614 4.73 17.04 9.08
N GLU A 615 4.37 17.46 10.29
CA GLU A 615 5.23 18.23 11.18
C GLU A 615 6.59 17.56 11.38
N GLU A 616 6.60 16.26 11.60
CA GLU A 616 7.82 15.47 11.86
C GLU A 616 8.75 15.42 10.64
N PHE A 617 8.18 15.33 9.44
CA PHE A 617 8.96 15.43 8.20
C PHE A 617 9.58 16.82 8.04
N LEU A 618 8.80 17.89 8.23
CA LEU A 618 9.28 19.26 8.14
C LEU A 618 10.38 19.57 9.18
N GLN A 619 10.27 19.02 10.38
CA GLN A 619 11.33 19.08 11.39
C GLN A 619 12.60 18.32 10.94
N SER A 620 12.45 17.20 10.22
CA SER A 620 13.59 16.45 9.66
C SER A 620 14.30 17.23 8.56
N VAL A 621 13.54 17.88 7.68
CA VAL A 621 14.07 18.80 6.66
C VAL A 621 14.84 19.93 7.32
N ARG A 622 14.25 20.58 8.32
CA ARG A 622 14.86 21.70 9.04
C ARG A 622 16.22 21.35 9.65
N ARG A 623 16.38 20.13 10.20
CA ARG A 623 17.66 19.64 10.74
C ARG A 623 18.74 19.41 9.68
N ARG A 624 18.38 19.34 8.40
CA ARG A 624 19.29 19.11 7.27
C ARG A 624 19.56 20.36 6.43
N LEU A 625 18.99 21.49 6.79
CA LEU A 625 19.39 22.78 6.20
C LEU A 625 20.74 23.23 6.74
N ALA A 626 21.61 23.69 5.84
CA ALA A 626 22.81 24.40 6.20
C ALA A 626 22.47 25.73 6.90
N PRO A 627 23.40 26.37 7.63
CA PRO A 627 23.17 27.70 8.17
C PRO A 627 22.76 28.68 7.07
N GLY A 628 21.58 29.31 7.20
CA GLY A 628 20.98 30.17 6.17
C GLY A 628 20.28 29.42 5.04
N GLY A 629 20.27 28.08 5.09
CA GLY A 629 19.63 27.25 4.09
C GLY A 629 18.10 27.42 4.06
N ILE A 630 17.50 27.12 2.90
CA ILE A 630 16.07 27.29 2.64
C ILE A 630 15.43 26.00 2.16
N TYR A 631 14.19 25.80 2.62
CA TYR A 631 13.33 24.70 2.14
C TYR A 631 12.23 25.26 1.25
N VAL A 632 11.99 24.59 0.12
CA VAL A 632 10.95 24.93 -0.85
C VAL A 632 10.01 23.77 -1.03
N GLN A 633 8.70 24.01 -0.92
CA GLN A 633 7.68 22.96 -1.08
C GLN A 633 6.40 23.54 -1.70
N TRP A 634 5.68 22.72 -2.46
CA TRP A 634 4.32 23.03 -2.84
C TRP A 634 3.38 22.96 -1.62
N GLY A 635 2.52 23.98 -1.47
CA GLY A 635 1.52 24.08 -0.40
C GLY A 635 0.10 23.90 -0.93
N PRO A 636 -0.36 22.65 -1.21
CA PRO A 636 -1.63 22.40 -1.90
C PRO A 636 -2.87 22.73 -1.07
N THR A 637 -2.76 22.68 0.25
CA THR A 637 -3.91 22.82 1.16
C THR A 637 -3.64 23.85 2.24
N ARG A 638 -4.70 24.35 2.84
CA ARG A 638 -4.59 25.24 4.00
C ARG A 638 -3.83 24.56 5.16
N ARG A 639 -4.10 23.28 5.42
CA ARG A 639 -3.41 22.53 6.49
C ARG A 639 -1.92 22.36 6.22
N THR A 640 -1.52 22.14 4.96
CA THR A 640 -0.09 22.09 4.63
C THR A 640 0.60 23.42 4.88
N VAL A 641 -0.03 24.54 4.52
CA VAL A 641 0.49 25.89 4.78
C VAL A 641 0.61 26.17 6.28
N GLU A 642 -0.43 25.87 7.06
CA GLU A 642 -0.44 26.06 8.51
C GLU A 642 0.62 25.20 9.22
N THR A 643 0.74 23.91 8.84
CA THR A 643 1.76 23.00 9.40
C THR A 643 3.18 23.46 9.05
N PHE A 644 3.40 23.90 7.81
CA PHE A 644 4.68 24.45 7.38
C PHE A 644 5.07 25.70 8.20
N ALA A 645 4.14 26.65 8.33
CA ALA A 645 4.35 27.88 9.09
C ALA A 645 4.54 27.62 10.59
N ALA A 646 3.99 26.52 11.14
CA ALA A 646 4.20 26.14 12.53
C ALA A 646 5.64 25.67 12.80
N VAL A 647 6.28 25.04 11.82
CA VAL A 647 7.62 24.45 11.96
C VAL A 647 8.74 25.47 11.68
N PHE A 648 8.65 26.24 10.59
CA PHE A 648 9.73 27.15 10.18
C PHE A 648 9.61 28.52 10.85
N PRO A 649 10.65 29.00 11.57
CA PRO A 649 10.66 30.34 12.20
C PRO A 649 10.42 31.45 11.18
N HIS A 650 11.04 31.36 10.02
CA HIS A 650 10.81 32.23 8.88
C HIS A 650 10.16 31.44 7.76
N ALA A 651 8.97 31.85 7.35
CA ALA A 651 8.23 31.19 6.29
C ALA A 651 7.52 32.20 5.39
N MET A 652 7.30 31.86 4.14
CA MET A 652 6.47 32.63 3.23
C MET A 652 5.71 31.74 2.26
N LEU A 653 4.55 32.21 1.82
CA LEU A 653 3.73 31.60 0.77
C LEU A 653 3.73 32.52 -0.44
N LEU A 654 4.20 31.98 -1.57
CA LEU A 654 4.15 32.65 -2.87
C LEU A 654 2.90 32.23 -3.62
N MET A 655 2.15 33.21 -4.13
CA MET A 655 0.93 32.98 -4.91
C MET A 655 1.11 33.55 -6.33
N PRO A 656 0.45 33.00 -7.37
CA PRO A 656 -0.61 31.97 -7.31
C PRO A 656 -0.14 30.51 -7.24
N GLY A 657 1.14 30.20 -7.39
CA GLY A 657 1.65 28.83 -7.45
C GLY A 657 1.58 28.04 -6.14
N SER A 658 1.17 28.67 -5.04
CA SER A 658 1.14 28.05 -3.69
C SER A 658 2.49 27.45 -3.29
N VAL A 659 3.60 28.17 -3.52
CA VAL A 659 4.95 27.72 -3.18
C VAL A 659 5.31 28.25 -1.81
N LEU A 660 5.68 27.34 -0.90
CA LEU A 660 6.13 27.63 0.45
C LEU A 660 7.65 27.67 0.48
N ILE A 661 8.19 28.65 1.20
CA ILE A 661 9.61 28.80 1.46
C ILE A 661 9.81 28.94 2.96
N GLY A 662 10.70 28.15 3.55
CA GLY A 662 10.98 28.13 4.99
C GLY A 662 12.46 28.11 5.31
N SER A 663 12.85 28.73 6.43
CA SER A 663 14.23 28.77 6.92
C SER A 663 14.28 28.98 8.43
N ASP A 664 15.39 28.62 9.03
CA ASP A 664 15.75 29.01 10.41
C ASP A 664 16.24 30.46 10.51
N SER A 665 16.73 31.02 9.40
CA SER A 665 17.25 32.38 9.28
C SER A 665 16.31 33.26 8.48
N PRO A 666 16.40 34.58 8.57
CA PRO A 666 15.66 35.48 7.70
C PRO A 666 15.89 35.14 6.21
N ILE A 667 14.80 34.95 5.47
CA ILE A 667 14.85 34.61 4.06
C ILE A 667 15.25 35.87 3.27
N PRO A 668 16.34 35.84 2.47
CA PRO A 668 16.79 37.00 1.70
C PRO A 668 15.92 37.21 0.45
N PHE A 669 14.62 37.42 0.63
CA PHE A 669 13.66 37.60 -0.44
C PHE A 669 13.52 39.07 -0.84
N ASP A 670 13.81 39.34 -2.10
CA ASP A 670 13.53 40.59 -2.80
C ASP A 670 12.87 40.28 -4.13
N ALA A 671 11.62 40.71 -4.29
CA ALA A 671 10.83 40.40 -5.48
C ALA A 671 11.43 40.94 -6.78
N GLU A 672 12.01 42.19 -6.73
CA GLU A 672 12.63 42.78 -7.90
C GLU A 672 13.96 42.10 -8.26
N ALA A 673 14.77 41.78 -7.23
CA ALA A 673 15.99 41.02 -7.44
C ALA A 673 15.71 39.65 -8.00
N LEU A 674 14.69 38.94 -7.51
CA LEU A 674 14.27 37.63 -8.01
C LEU A 674 13.80 37.75 -9.48
N ALA A 675 12.97 38.75 -9.81
CA ALA A 675 12.55 38.98 -11.20
C ALA A 675 13.75 39.25 -12.11
N ARG A 676 14.72 40.07 -11.69
CA ARG A 676 15.94 40.30 -12.45
C ARG A 676 16.76 39.02 -12.63
N ARG A 677 16.85 38.14 -11.63
CA ARG A 677 17.56 36.85 -11.72
C ARG A 677 16.86 35.90 -12.70
N PHE A 678 15.53 35.83 -12.70
CA PHE A 678 14.79 35.05 -13.71
C PHE A 678 14.99 35.60 -15.13
N ALA A 679 15.12 36.91 -15.29
CA ALA A 679 15.38 37.57 -16.57
C ALA A 679 16.85 37.52 -17.00
N ASP A 680 17.77 37.04 -16.17
CA ASP A 680 19.18 36.84 -16.56
C ASP A 680 19.25 35.92 -17.78
N PRO A 681 20.00 36.29 -18.84
CA PRO A 681 20.04 35.51 -20.07
C PRO A 681 20.46 34.05 -19.88
N SER A 682 21.34 33.75 -18.92
CA SER A 682 21.80 32.39 -18.65
C SER A 682 20.72 31.57 -17.94
N VAL A 683 20.02 32.17 -17.00
CA VAL A 683 18.89 31.57 -16.28
C VAL A 683 17.73 31.31 -17.23
N ALA A 684 17.35 32.33 -18.01
CA ALA A 684 16.26 32.23 -18.97
C ALA A 684 16.54 31.16 -20.03
N ALA A 685 17.77 31.09 -20.55
CA ALA A 685 18.20 30.07 -21.52
C ALA A 685 18.15 28.66 -20.92
N HIS A 686 18.58 28.48 -19.66
CA HIS A 686 18.52 27.18 -18.97
C HIS A 686 17.07 26.70 -18.82
N LEU A 687 16.18 27.57 -18.34
CA LEU A 687 14.77 27.24 -18.12
C LEU A 687 14.02 27.01 -19.45
N ALA A 688 14.32 27.82 -20.48
CA ALA A 688 13.71 27.66 -21.82
C ALA A 688 14.05 26.31 -22.48
N ARG A 689 15.18 25.70 -22.19
CA ARG A 689 15.49 24.33 -22.64
C ARG A 689 14.55 23.30 -22.04
N GLY A 690 14.05 23.51 -20.82
CA GLY A 690 13.03 22.66 -20.21
C GLY A 690 11.62 22.92 -20.68
N ASN A 691 11.33 24.20 -21.01
CA ASN A 691 10.03 24.64 -21.55
C ASN A 691 10.15 26.03 -22.18
N ALA A 692 9.88 26.13 -23.48
CA ALA A 692 9.98 27.39 -24.23
C ALA A 692 9.01 28.50 -23.74
N GLY A 693 7.92 28.15 -23.04
CA GLY A 693 6.91 29.10 -22.55
C GLY A 693 7.20 29.70 -21.16
N PHE A 694 8.38 29.42 -20.57
CA PHE A 694 8.66 29.84 -19.18
C PHE A 694 8.74 31.37 -18.98
N GLY A 695 9.06 32.14 -20.04
CA GLY A 695 9.22 33.62 -19.96
C GLY A 695 8.02 34.39 -19.39
N ASP A 696 6.81 33.85 -19.53
CA ASP A 696 5.58 34.51 -19.08
C ASP A 696 5.31 34.34 -17.57
N TYR A 697 6.04 33.44 -16.89
CA TYR A 697 5.79 33.09 -15.49
C TYR A 697 6.48 34.00 -14.47
N ALA A 698 7.51 34.73 -14.83
CA ALA A 698 8.20 35.64 -13.92
C ALA A 698 7.25 36.72 -13.33
N SER A 699 6.22 37.09 -14.09
CA SER A 699 5.19 38.04 -13.64
C SER A 699 4.20 37.47 -12.62
N LEU A 700 4.08 36.13 -12.53
CA LEU A 700 3.12 35.43 -11.66
C LEU A 700 3.63 35.28 -10.20
N PHE A 701 4.91 35.52 -9.95
CA PHE A 701 5.57 35.18 -8.68
C PHE A 701 6.16 36.38 -7.95
N ALA A 702 5.77 37.58 -8.31
CA ALA A 702 6.44 38.77 -7.89
C ALA A 702 6.21 39.15 -6.42
N ARG A 703 5.22 38.58 -5.72
CA ARG A 703 4.91 39.02 -4.33
C ARG A 703 4.55 37.86 -3.42
N PRO A 704 5.12 37.76 -2.20
CA PRO A 704 4.63 36.86 -1.19
C PRO A 704 3.21 37.28 -0.74
N ALA A 705 2.29 36.27 -0.70
CA ALA A 705 0.93 36.48 -0.22
C ALA A 705 0.87 36.50 1.31
N LEU A 706 1.67 35.66 1.95
CA LEU A 706 1.79 35.56 3.41
C LEU A 706 3.26 35.45 3.80
N VAL A 707 3.60 36.08 4.92
CA VAL A 707 4.96 36.04 5.52
C VAL A 707 4.82 35.83 7.03
N TRP A 708 5.59 34.87 7.54
CA TRP A 708 5.72 34.61 8.97
C TRP A 708 7.16 34.85 9.42
N GLN A 709 7.30 35.51 10.56
CA GLN A 709 8.56 35.75 11.24
C GLN A 709 8.46 35.24 12.69
N PRO A 710 9.55 35.12 13.44
CA PRO A 710 9.47 34.83 14.86
C PRO A 710 8.53 35.82 15.55
N GLY A 711 7.54 35.30 16.31
CA GLY A 711 6.49 36.12 16.94
C GLY A 711 5.22 36.35 16.11
N SER A 712 5.20 35.98 14.82
CA SER A 712 3.96 36.02 14.03
C SER A 712 2.92 35.06 14.58
N PRO A 713 1.61 35.41 14.57
CA PRO A 713 0.54 34.47 14.90
C PRO A 713 0.55 33.27 13.99
N ARG A 714 0.44 32.06 14.56
CA ARG A 714 0.49 30.79 13.83
C ARG A 714 -0.60 29.86 14.30
N ALA A 715 -1.19 29.11 13.38
CA ALA A 715 -1.98 27.94 13.72
C ALA A 715 -1.07 26.81 14.23
N ALA A 716 -1.59 25.94 15.08
CA ALA A 716 -0.89 24.71 15.42
C ALA A 716 -0.77 23.79 14.19
N ALA A 717 0.31 23.02 14.13
CA ALA A 717 0.45 21.97 13.13
C ALA A 717 -0.73 21.00 13.21
N SER A 718 -1.34 20.70 12.06
CA SER A 718 -2.52 19.85 12.00
C SER A 718 -2.30 18.57 11.21
N LEU A 719 -1.17 18.46 10.48
CA LEU A 719 -0.74 17.27 9.77
C LEU A 719 0.42 16.62 10.54
N THR A 720 0.21 15.39 10.99
CA THR A 720 1.23 14.60 11.69
C THR A 720 1.33 13.22 11.05
N ASP A 721 2.42 12.51 11.28
CA ASP A 721 2.63 11.14 10.79
C ASP A 721 1.53 10.19 11.23
N VAL A 722 1.02 10.37 12.44
CA VAL A 722 -0.02 9.51 13.02
C VAL A 722 -1.44 9.99 12.73
N PHE A 723 -1.57 11.13 12.07
CA PHE A 723 -2.86 11.65 11.60
C PHE A 723 -2.73 12.43 10.27
N PRO A 724 -2.52 11.73 9.14
CA PRO A 724 -2.37 12.34 7.82
C PRO A 724 -3.75 12.74 7.24
N ARG A 725 -4.36 13.80 7.78
CA ARG A 725 -5.73 14.20 7.49
C ARG A 725 -6.04 14.44 6.02
N ASP A 726 -5.11 15.01 5.26
CA ASP A 726 -5.34 15.38 3.85
C ASP A 726 -5.40 14.16 2.93
N GLU A 727 -4.74 13.04 3.30
CA GLU A 727 -4.92 11.76 2.60
C GLU A 727 -6.37 11.25 2.70
N PHE A 728 -7.02 11.49 3.84
CA PHE A 728 -8.39 11.06 4.13
C PHE A 728 -9.40 12.18 3.90
N TYR A 729 -9.38 12.75 2.70
CA TYR A 729 -10.14 13.92 2.29
C TYR A 729 -11.67 13.76 2.39
N LEU A 730 -12.23 12.56 2.35
CA LEU A 730 -13.66 12.33 2.56
C LEU A 730 -14.08 12.63 4.01
N ASN A 731 -13.19 12.36 4.97
CA ASN A 731 -13.42 12.58 6.39
C ASN A 731 -12.94 13.96 6.82
N ASN A 732 -11.96 14.51 6.12
CA ASN A 732 -11.30 15.78 6.40
C ASN A 732 -11.32 16.65 5.14
N PRO A 733 -12.43 17.35 4.85
CA PRO A 733 -12.54 18.15 3.64
C PRO A 733 -11.33 19.07 3.45
N VAL A 734 -10.77 19.03 2.25
CA VAL A 734 -9.56 19.80 1.92
C VAL A 734 -9.95 21.19 1.47
N ALA A 735 -9.50 22.22 2.19
CA ALA A 735 -9.61 23.60 1.77
C ALA A 735 -8.36 24.01 0.99
N GLY A 736 -8.56 24.49 -0.23
CA GLY A 736 -7.47 25.05 -1.05
C GLY A 736 -6.91 26.36 -0.46
N THR A 737 -5.77 26.78 -0.99
CA THR A 737 -5.03 27.97 -0.53
C THR A 737 -5.53 29.29 -1.12
N GLN A 738 -6.39 29.25 -2.13
CA GLN A 738 -6.86 30.47 -2.84
C GLN A 738 -7.53 31.52 -1.93
N GLY A 739 -8.14 31.09 -0.80
CA GLY A 739 -8.73 31.99 0.19
C GLY A 739 -7.72 32.65 1.13
N LEU A 740 -6.50 32.13 1.25
CA LEU A 740 -5.49 32.64 2.19
C LEU A 740 -4.88 33.97 1.73
N ALA A 741 -4.90 34.26 0.44
CA ALA A 741 -4.35 35.49 -0.15
C ALA A 741 -5.28 36.72 -0.05
N ARG A 742 -6.46 36.60 0.58
CA ARG A 742 -7.38 37.76 0.77
C ARG A 742 -6.97 38.62 1.96
N PRO A 743 -7.00 39.96 1.83
CA PRO A 743 -6.60 40.89 2.89
C PRO A 743 -7.39 40.76 4.20
N GLN A 744 -8.49 40.02 4.21
CA GLN A 744 -9.41 39.87 5.34
C GLN A 744 -9.11 38.63 6.22
N ASP A 745 -8.24 37.71 5.76
CA ASP A 745 -7.89 36.55 6.58
C ASP A 745 -6.86 36.98 7.64
N ALA A 746 -7.34 37.11 8.87
CA ALA A 746 -6.61 37.64 10.04
C ALA A 746 -5.36 36.80 10.47
N MET A 747 -4.96 35.77 9.72
CA MET A 747 -3.86 34.88 10.10
C MET A 747 -2.46 35.35 9.72
N ALA A 748 -2.31 36.23 8.75
CA ALA A 748 -1.02 36.85 8.46
C ALA A 748 -1.27 38.13 7.66
N ARG A 749 -1.05 39.29 8.25
CA ARG A 749 -0.91 40.52 7.49
C ARG A 749 0.44 40.44 6.78
N ALA A 750 0.44 40.67 5.48
CA ALA A 750 1.68 40.94 4.78
C ALA A 750 2.40 42.05 5.52
N VAL A 751 3.55 41.75 6.08
CA VAL A 751 4.44 42.80 6.57
C VAL A 751 5.01 43.39 5.29
N THR A 752 4.51 44.53 4.90
CA THR A 752 5.19 45.36 3.91
C THR A 752 6.54 45.75 4.48
N PRO A 753 7.63 45.65 3.69
CA PRO A 753 8.99 46.01 4.15
C PRO A 753 9.11 47.38 4.68
#